data_fae88607b9c308784586f00182969ef7
#
_entry.id   fae88607b9c308784586f00182969ef7
#
_cell.length_a   1.000
_cell.length_b   1.000
_cell.length_c   1.000
_cell.angle_alpha   90.00
_cell.angle_beta   90.00
_cell.angle_gamma   90.00
#
_symmetry.space_group_name_H-M   'P 1'
#
loop_
_entity.id
_entity.type
_entity.pdbx_description
1 polymer ?
#
loop_
_entity_poly.entity_id
_entity_poly.type
_entity_poly.pdbx_seq_one_letter_code
_entity_poly.pdbx_strand_id
1 'polypeptide(L)'
;LDRNGLRPARYYVTTDDRVIMASEVGVVNENAENIRAKGRLEPGKMLLIDTEEQRIISDEEIKQRVATELPYDEWVKEHVIHLSEITQADESDIPKVDDLFKKQQAFGYTQEDLVRMIVPMAKDGKDPVGAMGADAPLAILSDKPQLLYSYFKQMFAQVTNPPIDSIREEMVTSTRVMLGNSGNLTDPNKAGTYALSMRTPILTNQELASIKALDCRRMKSVTLPILFDPTKGADGLRDALNELCEKAEEAARTEQNVLILSDRGVDENHAPIPALLAVAAVHNHLIRKVLRTEIGLILESGEPREVHHFCTLIGYGVTAINPYLALETVRDLQARKRLGDITPEQAEKNYIKAAVGGIMKVMSKMGISTVRSYHGAQIFEALGLNTNFINKFFVNTPTRIGGIGLVGVANEALARYDRAFKSDESVLEPGGWYGPVKDGEEHLFNPKTIDLLQESLINGDYAKYKEYSKAIRNDYHVTLRSLMELNYPVGGGIPIEEVEPEESIVKRFKAGAMSYGAISKEAHETIAIAMNRLGSTSNSGEGGEDVARFKPLPNGDSMNSEVKQIASGRFGVTANYLIHAKELQIKCAQGAKPGEGGQLPGKKVYPETGKARHSTPGVELVSPPPHHDIYSIEDLAE
;
A
#
# COMPACT_ATOMS: atom_id res chain seq x y z
N LEU A 1 -2.62 -30.90 5.03
CA LEU A 1 -2.09 -30.08 3.94
C LEU A 1 -1.51 -28.78 4.50
N ASP A 2 -0.26 -28.49 4.17
CA ASP A 2 0.35 -27.18 4.44
C ASP A 2 0.90 -26.61 3.12
N ARG A 3 0.34 -25.50 2.65
CA ARG A 3 0.70 -24.86 1.38
C ARG A 3 2.19 -24.51 1.28
N ASN A 4 2.75 -23.99 2.35
CA ASN A 4 4.11 -23.44 2.35
C ASN A 4 5.14 -24.28 3.12
N GLY A 5 4.69 -25.35 3.81
CA GLY A 5 5.56 -26.19 4.65
C GLY A 5 6.14 -25.47 5.87
N LEU A 6 5.50 -24.40 6.34
CA LEU A 6 5.97 -23.59 7.46
C LEU A 6 5.66 -24.23 8.82
N ARG A 7 4.63 -25.08 8.87
CA ARG A 7 4.27 -25.79 10.10
C ARG A 7 4.83 -27.19 10.09
N PRO A 8 5.62 -27.59 11.05
CA PRO A 8 6.12 -28.95 11.12
C PRO A 8 4.95 -29.93 11.30
N ALA A 9 4.93 -30.95 10.48
CA ALA A 9 3.98 -32.07 10.58
C ALA A 9 4.70 -33.35 10.16
N ARG A 10 4.88 -34.25 11.10
CA ARG A 10 5.57 -35.51 10.91
C ARG A 10 4.62 -36.66 11.16
N TYR A 11 4.82 -37.78 10.49
CA TYR A 11 4.02 -38.97 10.73
C TYR A 11 4.87 -40.24 10.77
N TYR A 12 4.37 -41.20 11.53
CA TYR A 12 4.85 -42.57 11.56
C TYR A 12 3.74 -43.51 11.11
N VAL A 13 4.13 -44.55 10.41
CA VAL A 13 3.28 -45.70 10.13
C VAL A 13 3.86 -46.88 10.91
N THR A 14 3.06 -47.49 11.74
CA THR A 14 3.50 -48.58 12.59
C THR A 14 3.27 -49.96 11.91
N THR A 15 3.89 -51.00 12.45
CA THR A 15 3.75 -52.37 11.97
C THR A 15 2.38 -52.98 12.23
N ASP A 16 1.63 -52.40 13.20
CA ASP A 16 0.22 -52.73 13.52
C ASP A 16 -0.78 -51.78 12.83
N ASP A 17 -0.37 -51.15 11.73
CA ASP A 17 -1.18 -50.34 10.82
C ASP A 17 -1.81 -49.07 11.47
N ARG A 18 -1.21 -48.54 12.52
CA ARG A 18 -1.55 -47.22 13.04
C ARG A 18 -0.75 -46.13 12.30
N VAL A 19 -1.36 -44.97 12.12
CA VAL A 19 -0.68 -43.76 11.67
C VAL A 19 -0.70 -42.73 12.80
N ILE A 20 0.48 -42.30 13.22
CA ILE A 20 0.65 -41.29 14.26
C ILE A 20 1.17 -40.03 13.57
N MET A 21 0.43 -38.95 13.66
CA MET A 21 0.82 -37.64 13.10
C MET A 21 0.87 -36.61 14.21
N ALA A 22 1.98 -35.87 14.25
CA ALA A 22 2.22 -34.82 15.25
C ALA A 22 3.10 -33.71 14.67
N SER A 23 3.11 -32.53 15.30
CA SER A 23 4.03 -31.44 14.96
C SER A 23 5.47 -31.85 15.22
N GLU A 24 5.72 -32.60 16.27
CA GLU A 24 7.06 -33.00 16.72
C GLU A 24 7.24 -34.51 16.78
N VAL A 25 8.50 -34.95 16.72
CA VAL A 25 8.88 -36.34 16.97
C VAL A 25 8.87 -36.60 18.47
N GLY A 26 8.34 -37.75 18.91
CA GLY A 26 8.36 -38.15 20.32
C GLY A 26 7.18 -37.64 21.15
N VAL A 27 6.18 -37.00 20.54
CA VAL A 27 4.91 -36.64 21.23
C VAL A 27 4.18 -37.90 21.74
N VAL A 28 4.31 -38.99 21.03
CA VAL A 28 3.84 -40.33 21.42
C VAL A 28 5.04 -41.24 21.49
N ASN A 29 5.21 -41.94 22.61
CA ASN A 29 6.26 -42.94 22.77
C ASN A 29 5.89 -44.20 21.95
N GLU A 30 6.62 -44.42 20.87
CA GLU A 30 6.49 -45.64 20.07
C GLU A 30 7.88 -46.27 19.92
N ASN A 31 7.97 -47.58 20.10
CA ASN A 31 9.24 -48.29 19.96
C ASN A 31 9.69 -48.25 18.49
N ALA A 32 10.99 -47.99 18.28
CA ALA A 32 11.56 -47.89 16.94
C ALA A 32 11.32 -49.13 16.08
N GLU A 33 11.26 -50.29 16.70
CA GLU A 33 11.00 -51.60 16.06
C GLU A 33 9.58 -51.71 15.49
N ASN A 34 8.64 -50.96 16.07
CA ASN A 34 7.25 -50.93 15.60
C ASN A 34 7.00 -49.92 14.47
N ILE A 35 7.98 -49.16 14.06
CA ILE A 35 7.82 -48.12 13.03
C ILE A 35 8.21 -48.71 11.68
N ARG A 36 7.22 -48.88 10.78
CA ARG A 36 7.36 -49.34 9.43
C ARG A 36 7.84 -48.24 8.47
N ALA A 37 7.30 -47.01 8.62
CA ALA A 37 7.67 -45.87 7.78
C ALA A 37 7.62 -44.57 8.58
N LYS A 38 8.43 -43.60 8.16
CA LYS A 38 8.47 -42.23 8.70
C LYS A 38 8.35 -41.26 7.54
N GLY A 39 7.63 -40.16 7.78
CA GLY A 39 7.48 -39.11 6.79
C GLY A 39 7.22 -37.76 7.43
N ARG A 40 7.24 -36.75 6.60
CA ARG A 40 6.79 -35.39 6.93
C ARG A 40 5.83 -34.89 5.88
N LEU A 41 4.93 -34.00 6.27
CA LEU A 41 4.09 -33.31 5.30
C LEU A 41 4.96 -32.29 4.55
N GLU A 42 4.99 -32.42 3.23
CA GLU A 42 5.78 -31.55 2.35
C GLU A 42 4.97 -30.32 1.91
N PRO A 43 5.66 -29.20 1.55
CA PRO A 43 4.98 -28.03 1.04
C PRO A 43 4.08 -28.32 -0.16
N GLY A 44 2.84 -27.85 -0.11
CA GLY A 44 1.86 -28.02 -1.19
C GLY A 44 1.37 -29.45 -1.43
N LYS A 45 1.75 -30.41 -0.60
CA LYS A 45 1.32 -31.81 -0.71
C LYS A 45 0.26 -32.17 0.32
N MET A 46 -0.57 -33.11 -0.05
CA MET A 46 -1.63 -33.68 0.80
C MET A 46 -1.19 -35.05 1.32
N LEU A 47 -1.57 -35.34 2.55
CA LEU A 47 -1.52 -36.67 3.12
C LEU A 47 -2.95 -37.10 3.40
N LEU A 48 -3.40 -38.16 2.77
CA LEU A 48 -4.71 -38.76 3.01
C LEU A 48 -4.53 -40.20 3.51
N ILE A 49 -5.13 -40.47 4.64
CA ILE A 49 -5.19 -41.83 5.20
C ILE A 49 -6.64 -42.23 5.09
N ASP A 50 -6.88 -43.21 4.21
CA ASP A 50 -8.20 -43.74 4.00
C ASP A 50 -8.37 -45.03 4.82
N THR A 51 -9.25 -44.97 5.81
CA THR A 51 -9.49 -46.08 6.73
C THR A 51 -10.42 -47.13 6.15
N GLU A 52 -11.17 -46.82 5.08
CA GLU A 52 -12.01 -47.76 4.35
C GLU A 52 -11.17 -48.55 3.34
N GLU A 53 -10.31 -47.81 2.56
CA GLU A 53 -9.34 -48.44 1.66
C GLU A 53 -8.13 -49.05 2.38
N GLN A 54 -7.97 -48.79 3.68
CA GLN A 54 -6.87 -49.24 4.56
C GLN A 54 -5.49 -48.92 4.02
N ARG A 55 -5.30 -47.74 3.42
CA ARG A 55 -4.01 -47.31 2.87
C ARG A 55 -3.79 -45.79 2.97
N ILE A 56 -2.55 -45.41 2.81
CA ILE A 56 -2.16 -44.02 2.60
C ILE A 56 -2.23 -43.74 1.09
N ILE A 57 -2.99 -42.73 0.73
CA ILE A 57 -3.14 -42.29 -0.67
C ILE A 57 -2.13 -41.19 -0.95
N SER A 58 -1.40 -41.33 -2.05
CA SER A 58 -0.37 -40.34 -2.42
C SER A 58 -0.97 -39.01 -2.87
N ASP A 59 -0.20 -37.95 -2.76
CA ASP A 59 -0.57 -36.61 -3.23
C ASP A 59 -0.94 -36.60 -4.72
N GLU A 60 -0.15 -37.33 -5.51
CA GLU A 60 -0.36 -37.45 -6.96
C GLU A 60 -1.70 -38.14 -7.27
N GLU A 61 -2.02 -39.20 -6.55
CA GLU A 61 -3.29 -39.93 -6.73
C GLU A 61 -4.47 -39.06 -6.28
N ILE A 62 -4.37 -38.37 -5.17
CA ILE A 62 -5.43 -37.43 -4.69
C ILE A 62 -5.66 -36.35 -5.73
N LYS A 63 -4.62 -35.71 -6.21
CA LYS A 63 -4.70 -34.65 -7.23
C LYS A 63 -5.30 -35.21 -8.54
N GLN A 64 -4.88 -36.39 -8.96
CA GLN A 64 -5.44 -37.03 -10.16
C GLN A 64 -6.94 -37.34 -10.00
N ARG A 65 -7.34 -37.91 -8.87
CA ARG A 65 -8.77 -38.21 -8.59
C ARG A 65 -9.60 -36.92 -8.65
N VAL A 66 -9.20 -35.90 -7.93
CA VAL A 66 -9.93 -34.62 -7.89
C VAL A 66 -9.93 -33.90 -9.23
N ALA A 67 -8.79 -33.90 -9.94
CA ALA A 67 -8.67 -33.22 -11.22
C ALA A 67 -9.46 -33.88 -12.34
N THR A 68 -9.79 -35.17 -12.22
CA THR A 68 -10.55 -35.92 -13.22
C THR A 68 -11.97 -36.28 -12.80
N GLU A 69 -12.43 -35.83 -11.63
CA GLU A 69 -13.76 -36.09 -11.10
C GLU A 69 -14.86 -35.48 -12.00
N LEU A 70 -14.59 -34.31 -12.55
CA LEU A 70 -15.47 -33.60 -13.47
C LEU A 70 -14.68 -33.14 -14.70
N PRO A 71 -15.30 -32.81 -15.83
CA PRO A 71 -14.61 -32.40 -17.04
C PRO A 71 -14.14 -30.93 -16.98
N TYR A 72 -13.31 -30.58 -15.98
CA TYR A 72 -12.87 -29.21 -15.72
C TYR A 72 -12.13 -28.58 -16.90
N ASP A 73 -11.32 -29.35 -17.63
CA ASP A 73 -10.59 -28.88 -18.80
C ASP A 73 -11.54 -28.46 -19.94
N GLU A 74 -12.61 -29.18 -20.14
CA GLU A 74 -13.64 -28.87 -21.14
C GLU A 74 -14.39 -27.61 -20.72
N TRP A 75 -14.75 -27.49 -19.44
CA TRP A 75 -15.43 -26.33 -18.91
C TRP A 75 -14.58 -25.06 -19.02
N VAL A 76 -13.29 -25.13 -18.69
CA VAL A 76 -12.38 -23.98 -18.83
C VAL A 76 -12.28 -23.56 -20.30
N LYS A 77 -12.11 -24.49 -21.24
CA LYS A 77 -12.05 -24.19 -22.68
C LYS A 77 -13.35 -23.60 -23.22
N GLU A 78 -14.48 -24.02 -22.68
CA GLU A 78 -15.79 -23.57 -23.13
C GLU A 78 -16.21 -22.23 -22.51
N HIS A 79 -15.86 -22.00 -21.23
CA HIS A 79 -16.41 -20.90 -20.44
C HIS A 79 -15.42 -19.75 -20.21
N VAL A 80 -14.10 -19.94 -20.42
CA VAL A 80 -13.11 -18.87 -20.25
C VAL A 80 -12.71 -18.31 -21.61
N ILE A 81 -12.94 -17.01 -21.77
CA ILE A 81 -12.50 -16.24 -22.93
C ILE A 81 -11.26 -15.44 -22.50
N HIS A 82 -10.21 -15.45 -23.29
CA HIS A 82 -9.05 -14.60 -23.03
C HIS A 82 -9.18 -13.26 -23.73
N LEU A 83 -8.90 -12.16 -23.03
CA LEU A 83 -8.98 -10.81 -23.61
C LEU A 83 -8.11 -10.67 -24.88
N SER A 84 -6.99 -11.40 -24.95
CA SER A 84 -6.11 -11.43 -26.12
C SER A 84 -6.70 -12.14 -27.34
N GLU A 85 -7.79 -12.87 -27.18
CA GLU A 85 -8.46 -13.66 -28.24
C GLU A 85 -9.71 -12.97 -28.79
N ILE A 86 -10.18 -11.93 -28.16
CA ILE A 86 -11.32 -11.16 -28.66
C ILE A 86 -10.89 -10.22 -29.79
N THR A 87 -11.83 -9.97 -30.72
CA THR A 87 -11.60 -8.99 -31.78
C THR A 87 -11.34 -7.61 -31.17
N GLN A 88 -10.25 -7.00 -31.56
CA GLN A 88 -9.95 -5.64 -31.12
C GLN A 88 -10.91 -4.65 -31.76
N ALA A 89 -11.40 -3.71 -30.95
CA ALA A 89 -12.19 -2.58 -31.45
C ALA A 89 -11.33 -1.67 -32.35
N ASP A 90 -11.95 -1.06 -33.33
CA ASP A 90 -11.27 -0.09 -34.18
C ASP A 90 -10.92 1.18 -33.37
N GLU A 91 -9.85 1.86 -33.75
CA GLU A 91 -9.42 3.09 -33.09
C GLU A 91 -10.52 4.19 -33.14
N SER A 92 -11.36 4.16 -34.17
CA SER A 92 -12.53 5.04 -34.30
C SER A 92 -13.62 4.82 -33.25
N ASP A 93 -13.65 3.65 -32.63
CA ASP A 93 -14.64 3.31 -31.60
C ASP A 93 -14.21 3.75 -30.19
N ILE A 94 -12.97 4.23 -30.06
CA ILE A 94 -12.45 4.75 -28.81
C ILE A 94 -12.91 6.21 -28.64
N PRO A 95 -13.71 6.52 -27.60
CA PRO A 95 -14.13 7.88 -27.37
C PRO A 95 -12.94 8.80 -27.09
N LYS A 96 -12.82 9.88 -27.83
CA LYS A 96 -11.78 10.91 -27.60
C LYS A 96 -12.15 11.76 -26.38
N VAL A 97 -11.15 12.23 -25.67
CA VAL A 97 -11.33 13.21 -24.60
C VAL A 97 -11.30 14.61 -25.24
N ASP A 98 -12.42 15.30 -25.14
CA ASP A 98 -12.53 16.72 -25.46
C ASP A 98 -12.00 17.53 -24.28
N ASP A 99 -11.33 18.65 -24.53
CA ASP A 99 -10.80 19.57 -23.52
C ASP A 99 -10.09 18.84 -22.35
N LEU A 100 -8.96 18.20 -22.67
CA LEU A 100 -8.14 17.46 -21.71
C LEU A 100 -7.84 18.28 -20.44
N PHE A 101 -7.59 19.58 -20.58
CA PHE A 101 -7.24 20.45 -19.45
C PHE A 101 -8.41 20.60 -18.47
N LYS A 102 -9.62 20.90 -18.95
CA LYS A 102 -10.82 20.99 -18.07
C LYS A 102 -11.13 19.66 -17.39
N LYS A 103 -10.99 18.54 -18.12
CA LYS A 103 -11.16 17.21 -17.50
C LYS A 103 -10.12 16.97 -16.40
N GLN A 104 -8.84 17.28 -16.65
CA GLN A 104 -7.80 17.19 -15.62
C GLN A 104 -8.16 18.02 -14.37
N GLN A 105 -8.64 19.25 -14.54
CA GLN A 105 -9.10 20.08 -13.41
C GLN A 105 -10.28 19.43 -12.66
N ALA A 106 -11.31 18.97 -13.38
CA ALA A 106 -12.51 18.36 -12.79
C ALA A 106 -12.17 17.11 -11.96
N PHE A 107 -11.18 16.35 -12.39
CA PHE A 107 -10.68 15.17 -11.69
C PHE A 107 -9.50 15.46 -10.74
N GLY A 108 -9.19 16.75 -10.52
CA GLY A 108 -8.21 17.17 -9.52
C GLY A 108 -6.77 16.78 -9.84
N TYR A 109 -6.38 16.76 -11.11
CA TYR A 109 -4.98 16.62 -11.50
C TYR A 109 -4.21 17.89 -11.14
N THR A 110 -2.98 17.70 -10.68
CA THR A 110 -2.06 18.78 -10.32
C THR A 110 -0.82 18.77 -11.22
N GLN A 111 -0.07 19.89 -11.23
CA GLN A 111 1.25 19.92 -11.87
C GLN A 111 2.20 18.87 -11.30
N GLU A 112 2.11 18.64 -9.99
CA GLU A 112 2.90 17.65 -9.29
C GLU A 112 2.56 16.23 -9.74
N ASP A 113 1.27 15.89 -9.91
CA ASP A 113 0.84 14.59 -10.44
C ASP A 113 1.45 14.32 -11.82
N LEU A 114 1.43 15.32 -12.70
CA LEU A 114 2.00 15.16 -14.03
C LEU A 114 3.51 14.93 -13.99
N VAL A 115 4.23 15.77 -13.25
CA VAL A 115 5.70 15.81 -13.28
C VAL A 115 6.33 14.74 -12.39
N ARG A 116 5.80 14.53 -11.19
CA ARG A 116 6.41 13.62 -10.20
C ARG A 116 5.86 12.21 -10.23
N MET A 117 4.63 12.02 -10.76
CA MET A 117 3.99 10.71 -10.78
C MET A 117 3.89 10.16 -12.22
N ILE A 118 3.12 10.81 -13.09
CA ILE A 118 2.81 10.27 -14.42
C ILE A 118 4.04 10.22 -15.33
N VAL A 119 4.86 11.28 -15.36
CA VAL A 119 6.08 11.31 -16.20
C VAL A 119 7.05 10.19 -15.86
N PRO A 120 7.47 9.94 -14.60
CA PRO A 120 8.35 8.81 -14.29
C PRO A 120 7.70 7.46 -14.61
N MET A 121 6.42 7.26 -14.31
CA MET A 121 5.72 6.02 -14.61
C MET A 121 5.72 5.73 -16.12
N ALA A 122 5.40 6.74 -16.95
CA ALA A 122 5.33 6.60 -18.40
C ALA A 122 6.72 6.47 -19.06
N LYS A 123 7.73 7.13 -18.50
CA LYS A 123 9.09 7.10 -19.04
C LYS A 123 9.87 5.85 -18.63
N ASP A 124 9.85 5.52 -17.35
CA ASP A 124 10.75 4.51 -16.76
C ASP A 124 10.03 3.16 -16.51
N GLY A 125 8.71 3.11 -16.62
CA GLY A 125 7.91 1.90 -16.37
C GLY A 125 7.99 1.42 -14.93
N LYS A 126 8.18 2.35 -13.98
CA LYS A 126 8.29 2.10 -12.55
C LYS A 126 7.54 3.16 -11.76
N ASP A 127 6.98 2.75 -10.63
CA ASP A 127 6.42 3.66 -9.66
C ASP A 127 7.53 4.62 -9.14
N PRO A 128 7.29 5.93 -9.09
CA PRO A 128 8.31 6.89 -8.66
C PRO A 128 8.69 6.68 -7.19
N VAL A 129 9.95 6.92 -6.89
CA VAL A 129 10.51 6.82 -5.54
C VAL A 129 10.68 8.21 -4.96
N GLY A 130 10.17 8.43 -3.76
CA GLY A 130 10.29 9.67 -3.01
C GLY A 130 11.03 9.50 -1.68
N ALA A 131 11.20 10.60 -0.96
CA ALA A 131 11.69 10.57 0.41
C ALA A 131 10.65 9.90 1.33
N MET A 132 11.13 9.21 2.38
CA MET A 132 10.28 8.70 3.43
C MET A 132 9.89 9.83 4.39
N GLY A 133 8.69 9.74 4.93
CA GLY A 133 8.11 10.75 5.79
C GLY A 133 7.20 11.70 5.02
N ALA A 134 6.08 12.03 5.64
CA ALA A 134 5.11 12.97 5.12
C ALA A 134 4.79 13.98 6.22
N ASP A 135 4.95 15.26 5.90
CA ASP A 135 4.62 16.39 6.76
C ASP A 135 3.50 17.25 6.16
N ALA A 136 2.89 16.76 5.07
CA ALA A 136 1.63 17.26 4.54
C ALA A 136 0.45 16.83 5.45
N PRO A 137 -0.66 17.59 5.47
CA PRO A 137 -1.79 17.30 6.34
C PRO A 137 -2.51 16.01 5.93
N LEU A 138 -3.19 15.39 6.89
CA LEU A 138 -4.23 14.42 6.58
C LEU A 138 -5.33 15.11 5.75
N ALA A 139 -6.02 14.35 4.89
CA ALA A 139 -7.08 14.90 4.03
C ALA A 139 -8.08 15.76 4.80
N ILE A 140 -8.50 15.35 6.00
CA ILE A 140 -9.44 16.10 6.84
C ILE A 140 -8.87 17.41 7.39
N LEU A 141 -7.56 17.59 7.38
CA LEU A 141 -6.88 18.80 7.87
C LEU A 141 -6.40 19.71 6.74
N SER A 142 -6.55 19.29 5.49
CA SER A 142 -6.17 20.08 4.33
C SER A 142 -7.20 21.16 4.00
N ASP A 143 -6.73 22.33 3.59
CA ASP A 143 -7.56 23.41 3.06
C ASP A 143 -7.84 23.26 1.55
N LYS A 144 -7.26 22.22 0.91
CA LYS A 144 -7.47 21.93 -0.51
C LYS A 144 -8.51 20.84 -0.69
N PRO A 145 -9.33 20.88 -1.78
CA PRO A 145 -10.27 19.81 -2.09
C PRO A 145 -9.55 18.49 -2.33
N GLN A 146 -9.83 17.50 -1.49
CA GLN A 146 -9.17 16.19 -1.52
C GLN A 146 -9.94 15.18 -2.35
N LEU A 147 -9.24 14.27 -3.01
CA LEU A 147 -9.83 13.07 -3.57
C LEU A 147 -10.24 12.10 -2.45
N LEU A 148 -11.31 11.35 -2.66
CA LEU A 148 -11.79 10.44 -1.62
C LEU A 148 -10.76 9.38 -1.22
N TYR A 149 -9.86 9.01 -2.12
CA TYR A 149 -8.74 8.08 -1.83
C TYR A 149 -7.81 8.57 -0.71
N SER A 150 -7.61 9.88 -0.59
CA SER A 150 -6.72 10.48 0.42
C SER A 150 -7.18 10.23 1.86
N TYR A 151 -8.46 9.94 2.06
CA TYR A 151 -9.04 9.58 3.35
C TYR A 151 -8.81 8.12 3.75
N PHE A 152 -8.25 7.29 2.87
CA PHE A 152 -7.97 5.88 3.14
C PHE A 152 -6.48 5.64 3.25
N LYS A 153 -6.08 4.82 4.22
CA LYS A 153 -4.70 4.38 4.41
C LYS A 153 -4.64 2.86 4.42
N GLN A 154 -3.67 2.29 3.70
CA GLN A 154 -3.45 0.85 3.66
C GLN A 154 -3.05 0.36 5.06
N MET A 155 -3.68 -0.71 5.54
CA MET A 155 -3.32 -1.38 6.78
C MET A 155 -2.01 -2.16 6.62
N PHE A 156 -1.35 -2.44 7.74
CA PHE A 156 -0.14 -3.29 7.75
C PHE A 156 -0.49 -4.78 7.67
N ALA A 157 0.46 -5.56 7.13
CA ALA A 157 0.41 -7.02 7.21
C ALA A 157 0.42 -7.49 8.67
N GLN A 158 -0.24 -8.62 8.92
CA GLN A 158 -0.31 -9.23 10.24
C GLN A 158 0.58 -10.48 10.31
N VAL A 159 0.88 -10.95 11.51
CA VAL A 159 1.73 -12.12 11.76
C VAL A 159 1.22 -13.37 11.04
N THR A 160 -0.09 -13.58 11.01
CA THR A 160 -0.71 -14.74 10.33
C THR A 160 -0.71 -14.66 8.81
N ASN A 161 -0.41 -13.49 8.26
CA ASN A 161 -0.29 -13.25 6.82
C ASN A 161 0.92 -12.35 6.56
N PRO A 162 2.14 -12.88 6.72
CA PRO A 162 3.36 -12.08 6.61
C PRO A 162 3.57 -11.57 5.18
N PRO A 163 4.24 -10.43 5.00
CA PRO A 163 4.59 -9.92 3.69
C PRO A 163 5.41 -10.93 2.87
N ILE A 164 5.25 -10.86 1.56
CA ILE A 164 6.07 -11.59 0.59
C ILE A 164 7.33 -10.75 0.33
N ASP A 165 8.49 -11.40 0.31
CA ASP A 165 9.76 -10.74 0.03
C ASP A 165 9.89 -10.34 -1.46
N SER A 166 10.71 -9.32 -1.75
CA SER A 166 10.87 -8.77 -3.10
C SER A 166 11.52 -9.76 -4.09
N ILE A 167 12.23 -10.78 -3.61
CA ILE A 167 12.87 -11.79 -4.46
C ILE A 167 11.82 -12.76 -5.00
N ARG A 168 10.87 -13.17 -4.16
CA ARG A 168 9.80 -14.10 -4.51
C ARG A 168 8.57 -13.42 -5.09
N GLU A 169 8.40 -12.12 -4.91
CA GLU A 169 7.23 -11.35 -5.32
C GLU A 169 6.81 -11.66 -6.76
N GLU A 170 7.73 -11.55 -7.71
CA GLU A 170 7.44 -11.80 -9.14
C GLU A 170 7.07 -13.26 -9.41
N MET A 171 7.68 -14.21 -8.68
CA MET A 171 7.46 -15.64 -8.88
C MET A 171 6.12 -16.13 -8.33
N VAL A 172 5.69 -15.60 -7.16
CA VAL A 172 4.53 -16.14 -6.44
C VAL A 172 3.27 -15.28 -6.57
N THR A 173 3.39 -14.05 -7.11
CA THR A 173 2.27 -13.12 -7.24
C THR A 173 1.65 -13.17 -8.63
N SER A 174 0.32 -13.21 -8.68
CA SER A 174 -0.44 -13.16 -9.93
C SER A 174 -1.32 -11.92 -9.98
N THR A 175 -1.16 -11.15 -11.05
CA THR A 175 -2.02 -9.98 -11.36
C THR A 175 -3.20 -10.33 -12.25
N ARG A 176 -3.34 -11.62 -12.64
CA ARG A 176 -4.46 -12.08 -13.46
C ARG A 176 -5.79 -11.90 -12.75
N VAL A 177 -6.78 -11.43 -13.46
CA VAL A 177 -8.16 -11.26 -12.99
C VAL A 177 -9.14 -11.96 -13.91
N MET A 178 -10.27 -12.36 -13.33
CA MET A 178 -11.40 -12.97 -14.04
C MET A 178 -12.60 -12.05 -13.91
N LEU A 179 -13.16 -11.63 -15.01
CA LEU A 179 -14.32 -10.74 -15.09
C LEU A 179 -15.54 -11.53 -15.58
N GLY A 180 -16.66 -11.39 -14.91
CA GLY A 180 -17.92 -12.02 -15.27
C GLY A 180 -18.65 -12.59 -14.06
N ASN A 181 -19.57 -13.50 -14.31
CA ASN A 181 -20.32 -14.21 -13.28
C ASN A 181 -19.44 -15.30 -12.64
N SER A 182 -19.31 -15.30 -11.31
CA SER A 182 -18.52 -16.30 -10.58
C SER A 182 -19.32 -17.56 -10.24
N GLY A 183 -20.63 -17.57 -10.46
CA GLY A 183 -21.52 -18.68 -10.17
C GLY A 183 -21.64 -19.03 -8.69
N ASN A 184 -22.21 -20.19 -8.43
CA ASN A 184 -22.30 -20.75 -7.08
C ASN A 184 -21.13 -21.71 -6.84
N LEU A 185 -20.19 -21.33 -5.99
CA LEU A 185 -19.01 -22.15 -5.67
C LEU A 185 -19.36 -23.48 -4.97
N THR A 186 -20.57 -23.62 -4.42
CA THR A 186 -21.04 -24.84 -3.76
C THR A 186 -21.81 -25.79 -4.68
N ASP A 187 -22.03 -25.39 -5.94
CA ASP A 187 -22.71 -26.21 -6.93
C ASP A 187 -21.87 -26.28 -8.23
N PRO A 188 -20.94 -27.22 -8.31
CA PRO A 188 -20.04 -27.35 -9.46
C PRO A 188 -20.76 -27.71 -10.77
N ASN A 189 -21.98 -28.26 -10.70
CA ASN A 189 -22.75 -28.63 -11.87
C ASN A 189 -23.46 -27.46 -12.56
N LYS A 190 -23.53 -26.30 -11.91
CA LYS A 190 -24.05 -25.06 -12.49
C LYS A 190 -22.95 -24.19 -13.11
N ALA A 191 -21.96 -24.81 -13.70
CA ALA A 191 -20.81 -24.15 -14.33
C ALA A 191 -21.14 -23.37 -15.61
N GLY A 192 -22.32 -22.77 -15.72
CA GLY A 192 -22.70 -21.84 -16.78
C GLY A 192 -22.08 -20.44 -16.63
N THR A 193 -20.93 -20.36 -15.99
CA THR A 193 -20.29 -19.10 -15.65
C THR A 193 -19.25 -18.74 -16.68
N TYR A 194 -19.59 -17.78 -17.54
CA TYR A 194 -18.62 -17.26 -18.50
C TYR A 194 -17.76 -16.19 -17.87
N ALA A 195 -16.46 -16.27 -18.08
CA ALA A 195 -15.50 -15.33 -17.54
C ALA A 195 -14.49 -14.86 -18.59
N LEU A 196 -14.21 -13.56 -18.59
CA LEU A 196 -13.12 -12.97 -19.38
C LEU A 196 -11.84 -12.96 -18.53
N SER A 197 -10.83 -13.67 -19.00
CA SER A 197 -9.52 -13.72 -18.37
C SER A 197 -8.65 -12.57 -18.88
N MET A 198 -8.18 -11.73 -17.98
CA MET A 198 -7.30 -10.60 -18.25
C MET A 198 -5.97 -10.78 -17.51
N ARG A 199 -4.86 -10.33 -18.11
CA ARG A 199 -3.52 -10.45 -17.49
C ARG A 199 -3.32 -9.52 -16.31
N THR A 200 -3.99 -8.36 -16.33
CA THR A 200 -3.88 -7.32 -15.31
C THR A 200 -5.23 -6.66 -15.05
N PRO A 201 -5.42 -6.02 -13.89
CA PRO A 201 -6.64 -5.27 -13.61
C PRO A 201 -6.71 -3.89 -14.28
N ILE A 202 -5.65 -3.46 -14.99
CA ILE A 202 -5.63 -2.16 -15.68
C ILE A 202 -5.82 -2.38 -17.16
N LEU A 203 -6.84 -1.73 -17.72
CA LEU A 203 -7.23 -1.83 -19.12
C LEU A 203 -6.81 -0.60 -19.92
N THR A 204 -6.33 -0.82 -21.14
CA THR A 204 -6.17 0.24 -22.15
C THR A 204 -7.55 0.70 -22.64
N ASN A 205 -7.60 1.85 -23.30
CA ASN A 205 -8.82 2.35 -23.92
C ASN A 205 -9.36 1.37 -25.00
N GLN A 206 -8.44 0.77 -25.76
CA GLN A 206 -8.79 -0.20 -26.80
C GLN A 206 -9.33 -1.51 -26.22
N GLU A 207 -8.73 -2.05 -25.16
CA GLU A 207 -9.22 -3.24 -24.48
C GLU A 207 -10.63 -3.03 -23.91
N LEU A 208 -10.90 -1.86 -23.29
CA LEU A 208 -12.22 -1.55 -22.79
C LEU A 208 -13.24 -1.40 -23.94
N ALA A 209 -12.89 -0.74 -25.04
CA ALA A 209 -13.75 -0.63 -26.22
C ALA A 209 -14.09 -2.02 -26.77
N SER A 210 -13.10 -2.92 -26.84
CA SER A 210 -13.31 -4.32 -27.26
C SER A 210 -14.25 -5.07 -26.32
N ILE A 211 -14.15 -4.84 -24.99
CA ILE A 211 -15.08 -5.43 -24.02
C ILE A 211 -16.51 -4.88 -24.20
N LYS A 212 -16.65 -3.59 -24.47
CA LYS A 212 -17.96 -2.96 -24.74
C LYS A 212 -18.61 -3.49 -26.03
N ALA A 213 -17.80 -3.83 -27.03
CA ALA A 213 -18.26 -4.38 -28.30
C ALA A 213 -18.59 -5.89 -28.24
N LEU A 214 -18.25 -6.56 -27.14
CA LEU A 214 -18.60 -7.97 -26.96
C LEU A 214 -20.12 -8.12 -26.84
N ASP A 215 -20.74 -8.61 -27.88
CA ASP A 215 -22.14 -9.05 -27.91
C ASP A 215 -22.18 -10.53 -28.32
N CYS A 216 -21.82 -11.40 -27.40
CA CYS A 216 -21.98 -12.82 -27.60
C CYS A 216 -22.94 -13.38 -26.53
N ARG A 217 -23.57 -14.52 -26.82
CA ARG A 217 -24.49 -15.19 -25.86
C ARG A 217 -23.88 -15.44 -24.48
N ARG A 218 -22.54 -15.34 -24.41
CA ARG A 218 -21.73 -15.74 -23.25
C ARG A 218 -21.27 -14.55 -22.43
N MET A 219 -21.25 -13.34 -23.01
CA MET A 219 -20.80 -12.14 -22.31
C MET A 219 -21.44 -10.87 -22.88
N LYS A 220 -22.16 -10.16 -22.04
CA LYS A 220 -22.80 -8.89 -22.35
C LYS A 220 -22.40 -7.85 -21.32
N SER A 221 -22.09 -6.66 -21.78
CA SER A 221 -21.77 -5.53 -20.92
C SER A 221 -22.85 -4.46 -20.95
N VAL A 222 -23.03 -3.79 -19.82
CA VAL A 222 -23.84 -2.57 -19.70
C VAL A 222 -23.03 -1.47 -19.06
N THR A 223 -23.11 -0.26 -19.61
CA THR A 223 -22.42 0.92 -19.07
C THR A 223 -23.42 1.80 -18.34
N LEU A 224 -23.15 2.11 -17.09
CA LEU A 224 -23.92 3.04 -16.27
C LEU A 224 -23.09 4.31 -16.00
N PRO A 225 -23.66 5.49 -16.24
CA PRO A 225 -23.00 6.75 -15.93
C PRO A 225 -22.88 6.94 -14.41
N ILE A 226 -21.71 7.36 -13.95
CA ILE A 226 -21.47 7.79 -12.57
C ILE A 226 -21.34 9.31 -12.51
N LEU A 227 -22.46 9.96 -12.77
CA LEU A 227 -22.60 11.41 -12.88
C LEU A 227 -23.77 11.90 -12.03
N PHE A 228 -23.73 13.16 -11.60
CA PHE A 228 -24.84 13.80 -10.91
C PHE A 228 -25.02 15.25 -11.33
N ASP A 229 -26.21 15.80 -11.08
CA ASP A 229 -26.55 17.19 -11.33
C ASP A 229 -25.85 18.11 -10.29
N PRO A 230 -24.84 18.92 -10.68
CA PRO A 230 -24.12 19.78 -9.76
C PRO A 230 -24.98 20.87 -9.14
N THR A 231 -26.11 21.25 -9.77
CA THR A 231 -26.98 22.31 -9.25
C THR A 231 -27.75 21.90 -8.01
N LYS A 232 -27.91 20.59 -7.78
CA LYS A 232 -28.56 20.01 -6.61
C LYS A 232 -27.62 19.73 -5.44
N GLY A 233 -26.30 19.98 -5.60
CA GLY A 233 -25.33 19.81 -4.56
C GLY A 233 -25.27 18.37 -4.01
N ALA A 234 -25.19 18.24 -2.70
CA ALA A 234 -25.12 16.93 -2.03
C ALA A 234 -26.39 16.07 -2.19
N ASP A 235 -27.54 16.67 -2.38
CA ASP A 235 -28.79 15.93 -2.65
C ASP A 235 -28.75 15.30 -4.05
N GLY A 236 -28.20 16.02 -5.04
CA GLY A 236 -27.96 15.46 -6.36
C GLY A 236 -27.04 14.25 -6.35
N LEU A 237 -25.95 14.31 -5.57
CA LEU A 237 -25.05 13.17 -5.39
C LEU A 237 -25.77 11.98 -4.72
N ARG A 238 -26.59 12.25 -3.69
CA ARG A 238 -27.36 11.20 -3.00
C ARG A 238 -28.33 10.49 -3.91
N ASP A 239 -29.11 11.27 -4.68
CA ASP A 239 -30.12 10.76 -5.59
C ASP A 239 -29.48 9.93 -6.71
N ALA A 240 -28.39 10.45 -7.30
CA ALA A 240 -27.64 9.74 -8.33
C ALA A 240 -27.02 8.42 -7.83
N LEU A 241 -26.52 8.38 -6.60
CA LEU A 241 -26.00 7.13 -5.99
C LEU A 241 -27.11 6.10 -5.77
N ASN A 242 -28.30 6.53 -5.35
CA ASN A 242 -29.43 5.62 -5.17
C ASN A 242 -29.88 5.05 -6.51
N GLU A 243 -30.06 5.91 -7.53
CA GLU A 243 -30.42 5.50 -8.88
C GLU A 243 -29.37 4.56 -9.50
N LEU A 244 -28.07 4.85 -9.31
CA LEU A 244 -26.97 4.01 -9.76
C LEU A 244 -27.06 2.61 -9.16
N CYS A 245 -27.32 2.51 -7.85
CA CYS A 245 -27.45 1.24 -7.15
C CYS A 245 -28.67 0.42 -7.66
N GLU A 246 -29.80 1.08 -7.91
CA GLU A 246 -31.01 0.44 -8.47
C GLU A 246 -30.76 -0.09 -9.90
N LYS A 247 -30.15 0.72 -10.76
CA LYS A 247 -29.79 0.29 -12.12
C LYS A 247 -28.75 -0.85 -12.13
N ALA A 248 -27.79 -0.83 -11.20
CA ALA A 248 -26.82 -1.90 -11.04
C ALA A 248 -27.49 -3.21 -10.57
N GLU A 249 -28.49 -3.13 -9.67
CA GLU A 249 -29.30 -4.28 -9.25
C GLU A 249 -30.10 -4.84 -10.41
N GLU A 250 -30.75 -3.98 -11.21
CA GLU A 250 -31.50 -4.39 -12.40
C GLU A 250 -30.58 -5.10 -13.40
N ALA A 251 -29.40 -4.52 -13.69
CA ALA A 251 -28.41 -5.13 -14.58
C ALA A 251 -27.97 -6.51 -14.10
N ALA A 252 -27.71 -6.67 -12.80
CA ALA A 252 -27.28 -7.95 -12.21
C ALA A 252 -28.39 -9.03 -12.21
N ARG A 253 -29.68 -8.64 -12.33
CA ARG A 253 -30.82 -9.58 -12.44
C ARG A 253 -31.12 -10.01 -13.87
N THR A 254 -30.50 -9.37 -14.85
CA THR A 254 -30.66 -9.67 -16.27
C THR A 254 -29.54 -10.58 -16.77
N GLU A 255 -29.48 -10.82 -18.08
CA GLU A 255 -28.39 -11.59 -18.70
C GLU A 255 -27.05 -10.80 -18.85
N GLN A 256 -26.89 -9.68 -18.14
CA GLN A 256 -25.66 -8.91 -18.16
C GLN A 256 -24.60 -9.59 -17.29
N ASN A 257 -23.38 -9.73 -17.82
CA ASN A 257 -22.28 -10.35 -17.08
C ASN A 257 -21.24 -9.31 -16.61
N VAL A 258 -21.24 -8.12 -17.24
CA VAL A 258 -20.28 -7.05 -16.99
C VAL A 258 -20.99 -5.73 -16.82
N LEU A 259 -20.78 -5.10 -15.68
CA LEU A 259 -21.20 -3.75 -15.37
C LEU A 259 -20.01 -2.80 -15.47
N ILE A 260 -20.15 -1.76 -16.31
CA ILE A 260 -19.13 -0.72 -16.49
C ILE A 260 -19.66 0.56 -15.88
N LEU A 261 -18.98 1.08 -14.86
CA LEU A 261 -19.24 2.40 -14.29
C LEU A 261 -18.38 3.42 -15.04
N SER A 262 -18.99 4.47 -15.60
CA SER A 262 -18.26 5.43 -16.45
C SER A 262 -18.57 6.88 -16.09
N ASP A 263 -17.52 7.71 -15.95
CA ASP A 263 -17.60 9.15 -15.77
C ASP A 263 -17.23 9.96 -17.04
N ARG A 264 -17.12 9.31 -18.18
CA ARG A 264 -16.74 10.00 -19.44
C ARG A 264 -17.66 11.15 -19.84
N GLY A 265 -18.90 11.15 -19.37
CA GLY A 265 -19.88 12.18 -19.67
C GLY A 265 -19.79 13.45 -18.81
N VAL A 266 -18.71 13.66 -18.06
CA VAL A 266 -18.50 14.90 -17.29
C VAL A 266 -18.50 16.10 -18.24
N ASP A 267 -19.36 17.08 -17.99
CA ASP A 267 -19.51 18.31 -18.75
C ASP A 267 -20.03 19.45 -17.84
N GLU A 268 -20.45 20.57 -18.43
CA GLU A 268 -20.97 21.75 -17.70
C GLU A 268 -22.27 21.49 -16.91
N ASN A 269 -22.95 20.38 -17.16
CA ASN A 269 -24.23 20.02 -16.53
C ASN A 269 -24.10 18.75 -15.65
N HIS A 270 -23.00 18.01 -15.76
CA HIS A 270 -22.84 16.72 -15.13
C HIS A 270 -21.50 16.65 -14.40
N ALA A 271 -21.56 16.66 -13.08
CA ALA A 271 -20.39 16.46 -12.21
C ALA A 271 -20.12 14.97 -11.98
N PRO A 272 -18.86 14.54 -11.82
CA PRO A 272 -18.54 13.15 -11.58
C PRO A 272 -18.86 12.74 -10.13
N ILE A 273 -19.53 11.61 -9.95
CA ILE A 273 -19.57 10.93 -8.66
C ILE A 273 -18.14 10.47 -8.35
N PRO A 274 -17.57 10.74 -7.15
CA PRO A 274 -16.25 10.21 -6.80
C PRO A 274 -16.16 8.70 -7.08
N ALA A 275 -15.20 8.30 -7.90
CA ALA A 275 -15.17 6.95 -8.47
C ALA A 275 -15.11 5.85 -7.39
N LEU A 276 -14.33 6.07 -6.33
CA LEU A 276 -14.27 5.16 -5.19
C LEU A 276 -15.61 5.02 -4.48
N LEU A 277 -16.37 6.10 -4.35
CA LEU A 277 -17.72 6.10 -3.74
C LEU A 277 -18.71 5.31 -4.60
N ALA A 278 -18.71 5.54 -5.92
CA ALA A 278 -19.57 4.82 -6.85
C ALA A 278 -19.31 3.31 -6.81
N VAL A 279 -18.04 2.91 -6.88
CA VAL A 279 -17.61 1.50 -6.78
C VAL A 279 -18.06 0.87 -5.46
N ALA A 280 -17.75 1.50 -4.34
CA ALA A 280 -18.09 0.96 -3.02
C ALA A 280 -19.62 0.90 -2.78
N ALA A 281 -20.37 1.90 -3.24
CA ALA A 281 -21.83 1.92 -3.14
C ALA A 281 -22.46 0.76 -3.91
N VAL A 282 -22.09 0.58 -5.18
CA VAL A 282 -22.59 -0.52 -6.04
C VAL A 282 -22.18 -1.87 -5.48
N HIS A 283 -20.90 -2.04 -5.14
CA HIS A 283 -20.36 -3.29 -4.59
C HIS A 283 -21.13 -3.73 -3.33
N ASN A 284 -21.27 -2.84 -2.35
CA ASN A 284 -21.98 -3.15 -1.10
C ASN A 284 -23.49 -3.28 -1.29
N HIS A 285 -24.09 -2.56 -2.23
CA HIS A 285 -25.51 -2.73 -2.57
C HIS A 285 -25.77 -4.12 -3.14
N LEU A 286 -24.97 -4.56 -4.11
CA LEU A 286 -25.09 -5.89 -4.71
C LEU A 286 -24.81 -7.02 -3.71
N ILE A 287 -23.89 -6.82 -2.75
CA ILE A 287 -23.69 -7.77 -1.64
C ILE A 287 -24.96 -7.91 -0.81
N ARG A 288 -25.57 -6.79 -0.38
CA ARG A 288 -26.82 -6.80 0.41
C ARG A 288 -27.99 -7.47 -0.32
N LYS A 289 -27.96 -7.43 -1.66
CA LYS A 289 -28.98 -8.06 -2.53
C LYS A 289 -28.62 -9.50 -2.93
N VAL A 290 -27.48 -10.01 -2.49
CA VAL A 290 -26.97 -11.35 -2.86
C VAL A 290 -26.77 -11.51 -4.36
N LEU A 291 -26.33 -10.44 -5.04
CA LEU A 291 -26.14 -10.39 -6.50
C LEU A 291 -24.70 -10.10 -6.91
N ARG A 292 -23.79 -9.84 -5.95
CA ARG A 292 -22.43 -9.38 -6.29
C ARG A 292 -21.63 -10.39 -7.13
N THR A 293 -21.87 -11.67 -6.96
CA THR A 293 -21.22 -12.75 -7.71
C THR A 293 -21.77 -12.96 -9.11
N GLU A 294 -22.94 -12.40 -9.41
CA GLU A 294 -23.61 -12.57 -10.70
C GLU A 294 -23.03 -11.67 -11.79
N ILE A 295 -22.28 -10.62 -11.44
CA ILE A 295 -21.81 -9.62 -12.41
C ILE A 295 -20.38 -9.16 -12.10
N GLY A 296 -19.54 -9.05 -13.14
CA GLY A 296 -18.23 -8.43 -13.08
C GLY A 296 -18.35 -6.90 -13.07
N LEU A 297 -17.43 -6.20 -12.39
CA LEU A 297 -17.46 -4.74 -12.24
C LEU A 297 -16.20 -4.12 -12.84
N ILE A 298 -16.36 -3.26 -13.83
CA ILE A 298 -15.30 -2.42 -14.41
C ILE A 298 -15.57 -0.97 -14.05
N LEU A 299 -14.50 -0.22 -13.83
CA LEU A 299 -14.53 1.23 -13.71
C LEU A 299 -13.81 1.85 -14.91
N GLU A 300 -14.50 2.73 -15.63
CA GLU A 300 -13.95 3.65 -16.63
C GLU A 300 -13.98 5.06 -16.05
N SER A 301 -12.83 5.56 -15.60
CA SER A 301 -12.80 6.83 -14.87
C SER A 301 -11.58 7.69 -15.18
N GLY A 302 -11.81 9.01 -15.17
CA GLY A 302 -10.75 10.00 -15.24
C GLY A 302 -10.00 10.20 -13.91
N GLU A 303 -10.53 9.72 -12.78
CA GLU A 303 -10.01 10.04 -11.46
C GLU A 303 -8.72 9.24 -11.09
N PRO A 304 -8.63 7.90 -11.29
CA PRO A 304 -7.48 7.11 -10.85
C PRO A 304 -6.25 7.34 -11.73
N ARG A 305 -5.09 7.59 -11.10
CA ARG A 305 -3.82 7.86 -11.77
C ARG A 305 -2.58 7.34 -11.08
N GLU A 306 -2.68 6.94 -9.82
CA GLU A 306 -1.56 6.42 -9.03
C GLU A 306 -1.89 5.09 -8.34
N VAL A 307 -0.87 4.41 -7.85
CA VAL A 307 -0.98 3.06 -7.27
C VAL A 307 -2.00 2.99 -6.13
N HIS A 308 -2.02 4.00 -5.24
CA HIS A 308 -2.96 4.03 -4.12
C HIS A 308 -4.42 4.06 -4.59
N HIS A 309 -4.72 4.80 -5.67
CA HIS A 309 -6.06 4.85 -6.26
C HIS A 309 -6.47 3.48 -6.80
N PHE A 310 -5.58 2.80 -7.53
CA PHE A 310 -5.87 1.46 -8.05
C PHE A 310 -6.07 0.44 -6.93
N CYS A 311 -5.22 0.46 -5.93
CA CYS A 311 -5.33 -0.44 -4.78
C CYS A 311 -6.63 -0.25 -4.01
N THR A 312 -7.04 0.99 -3.73
CA THR A 312 -8.30 1.26 -3.03
C THR A 312 -9.50 0.80 -3.85
N LEU A 313 -9.54 1.10 -5.15
CA LEU A 313 -10.61 0.67 -6.04
C LEU A 313 -10.76 -0.86 -6.09
N ILE A 314 -9.66 -1.60 -6.25
CA ILE A 314 -9.68 -3.06 -6.25
C ILE A 314 -10.09 -3.58 -4.87
N GLY A 315 -9.56 -3.00 -3.80
CA GLY A 315 -9.88 -3.35 -2.42
C GLY A 315 -11.36 -3.15 -2.08
N TYR A 316 -12.02 -2.20 -2.70
CA TYR A 316 -13.47 -1.96 -2.54
C TYR A 316 -14.33 -2.56 -3.65
N GLY A 317 -13.80 -3.46 -4.46
CA GLY A 317 -14.58 -4.43 -5.21
C GLY A 317 -14.67 -4.24 -6.72
N VAL A 318 -13.86 -3.37 -7.34
CA VAL A 318 -13.74 -3.30 -8.79
C VAL A 318 -12.82 -4.42 -9.30
N THR A 319 -13.20 -5.06 -10.39
CA THR A 319 -12.41 -6.15 -11.00
C THR A 319 -11.35 -5.60 -11.95
N ALA A 320 -11.68 -4.57 -12.73
CA ALA A 320 -10.75 -3.94 -13.66
C ALA A 320 -11.02 -2.44 -13.78
N ILE A 321 -9.99 -1.68 -14.14
CA ILE A 321 -9.99 -0.23 -14.20
C ILE A 321 -9.42 0.22 -15.53
N ASN A 322 -10.14 1.09 -16.22
CA ASN A 322 -9.62 1.87 -17.34
C ASN A 322 -9.41 3.32 -16.88
N PRO A 323 -8.17 3.73 -16.60
CA PRO A 323 -7.85 5.10 -16.21
C PRO A 323 -7.72 5.99 -17.45
N TYR A 324 -8.82 6.18 -18.19
CA TYR A 324 -8.78 6.77 -19.53
C TYR A 324 -8.09 8.14 -19.60
N LEU A 325 -8.32 8.99 -18.60
CA LEU A 325 -7.74 10.33 -18.57
C LEU A 325 -6.24 10.32 -18.28
N ALA A 326 -5.77 9.40 -17.44
CA ALA A 326 -4.35 9.21 -17.21
C ALA A 326 -3.63 8.72 -18.48
N LEU A 327 -4.25 7.81 -19.23
CA LEU A 327 -3.72 7.34 -20.52
C LEU A 327 -3.68 8.46 -21.56
N GLU A 328 -4.74 9.28 -21.67
CA GLU A 328 -4.74 10.46 -22.53
C GLU A 328 -3.71 11.51 -22.09
N THR A 329 -3.54 11.71 -20.78
CA THR A 329 -2.48 12.58 -20.23
C THR A 329 -1.09 12.09 -20.62
N VAL A 330 -0.83 10.77 -20.57
CA VAL A 330 0.44 10.18 -21.04
C VAL A 330 0.68 10.46 -22.51
N ARG A 331 -0.34 10.33 -23.36
CA ARG A 331 -0.26 10.64 -24.80
C ARG A 331 0.02 12.13 -25.05
N ASP A 332 -0.64 13.02 -24.33
CA ASP A 332 -0.40 14.46 -24.41
C ASP A 332 1.02 14.84 -23.96
N LEU A 333 1.50 14.29 -22.85
CA LEU A 333 2.87 14.50 -22.37
C LEU A 333 3.91 14.01 -23.39
N GLN A 334 3.65 12.91 -24.08
CA GLN A 334 4.51 12.42 -25.15
C GLN A 334 4.46 13.36 -26.35
N ALA A 335 3.29 13.79 -26.79
CA ALA A 335 3.14 14.74 -27.90
C ALA A 335 3.88 16.07 -27.64
N ARG A 336 3.90 16.52 -26.37
CA ARG A 336 4.68 17.68 -25.90
C ARG A 336 6.16 17.37 -25.66
N LYS A 337 6.66 16.17 -26.03
CA LYS A 337 8.04 15.72 -25.86
C LYS A 337 8.56 15.74 -24.42
N ARG A 338 7.67 15.61 -23.42
CA ARG A 338 8.04 15.55 -21.99
C ARG A 338 8.59 14.19 -21.58
N LEU A 339 8.36 13.16 -22.39
CA LEU A 339 8.78 11.78 -22.13
C LEU A 339 10.03 11.35 -22.91
N GLY A 340 10.66 12.27 -23.67
CA GLY A 340 11.78 11.97 -24.57
C GLY A 340 11.31 11.30 -25.87
N ASP A 341 12.16 10.45 -26.45
CA ASP A 341 11.95 9.86 -27.78
C ASP A 341 11.18 8.52 -27.77
N ILE A 342 10.47 8.19 -26.68
CA ILE A 342 9.65 6.97 -26.63
C ILE A 342 8.34 7.17 -27.41
N THR A 343 7.80 6.08 -27.99
CA THR A 343 6.52 6.14 -28.71
C THR A 343 5.34 6.28 -27.75
N PRO A 344 4.17 6.79 -28.19
CA PRO A 344 2.96 6.86 -27.36
C PRO A 344 2.57 5.50 -26.78
N GLU A 345 2.63 4.45 -27.58
CA GLU A 345 2.28 3.07 -27.17
C GLU A 345 3.27 2.53 -26.12
N GLN A 346 4.56 2.87 -26.25
CA GLN A 346 5.55 2.49 -25.25
C GLN A 346 5.35 3.26 -23.94
N ALA A 347 5.01 4.54 -24.02
CA ALA A 347 4.73 5.38 -22.85
C ALA A 347 3.50 4.85 -22.07
N GLU A 348 2.42 4.53 -22.79
CA GLU A 348 1.20 3.94 -22.21
C GLU A 348 1.49 2.57 -21.58
N LYS A 349 2.21 1.70 -22.28
CA LYS A 349 2.64 0.40 -21.77
C LYS A 349 3.52 0.51 -20.52
N ASN A 350 4.44 1.47 -20.50
CA ASN A 350 5.28 1.76 -19.32
C ASN A 350 4.42 2.22 -18.13
N TYR A 351 3.48 3.13 -18.35
CA TYR A 351 2.59 3.61 -17.31
C TYR A 351 1.77 2.46 -16.69
N ILE A 352 1.15 1.62 -17.52
CA ILE A 352 0.41 0.44 -17.06
C ILE A 352 1.34 -0.53 -16.32
N LYS A 353 2.55 -0.78 -16.83
CA LYS A 353 3.54 -1.62 -16.16
C LYS A 353 3.90 -1.08 -14.78
N ALA A 354 4.11 0.24 -14.65
CA ALA A 354 4.38 0.89 -13.37
C ALA A 354 3.22 0.73 -12.39
N ALA A 355 1.98 0.98 -12.83
CA ALA A 355 0.78 0.82 -12.03
C ALA A 355 0.61 -0.63 -11.53
N VAL A 356 0.74 -1.62 -12.42
CA VAL A 356 0.61 -3.06 -12.10
C VAL A 356 1.73 -3.51 -11.15
N GLY A 357 2.97 -3.06 -11.39
CA GLY A 357 4.10 -3.33 -10.50
C GLY A 357 3.90 -2.76 -9.10
N GLY A 358 3.32 -1.55 -9.01
CA GLY A 358 2.95 -0.93 -7.74
C GLY A 358 1.85 -1.69 -7.00
N ILE A 359 0.79 -2.13 -7.70
CA ILE A 359 -0.26 -2.98 -7.13
C ILE A 359 0.34 -4.27 -6.59
N MET A 360 1.21 -4.94 -7.37
CA MET A 360 1.89 -6.17 -6.95
C MET A 360 2.70 -5.95 -5.68
N LYS A 361 3.45 -4.85 -5.60
CA LYS A 361 4.24 -4.47 -4.43
C LYS A 361 3.36 -4.26 -3.18
N VAL A 362 2.21 -3.58 -3.32
CA VAL A 362 1.26 -3.39 -2.21
C VAL A 362 0.68 -4.72 -1.75
N MET A 363 0.26 -5.58 -2.68
CA MET A 363 -0.23 -6.93 -2.37
C MET A 363 0.82 -7.75 -1.61
N SER A 364 2.07 -7.75 -2.10
CA SER A 364 3.17 -8.48 -1.47
C SER A 364 3.43 -8.00 -0.05
N LYS A 365 3.36 -6.69 0.21
CA LYS A 365 3.48 -6.13 1.56
C LYS A 365 2.33 -6.52 2.48
N MET A 366 1.17 -6.85 1.93
CA MET A 366 0.03 -7.38 2.68
C MET A 366 0.03 -8.92 2.77
N GLY A 367 1.03 -9.58 2.21
CA GLY A 367 1.10 -11.04 2.17
C GLY A 367 0.06 -11.69 1.25
N ILE A 368 -0.43 -10.96 0.27
CA ILE A 368 -1.47 -11.41 -0.67
C ILE A 368 -0.83 -11.68 -2.02
N SER A 369 -0.95 -12.91 -2.51
CA SER A 369 -0.28 -13.35 -3.74
C SER A 369 -1.14 -13.25 -5.00
N THR A 370 -2.44 -12.93 -4.91
CA THR A 370 -3.30 -12.82 -6.10
C THR A 370 -4.20 -11.59 -6.00
N VAL A 371 -4.43 -10.90 -7.13
CA VAL A 371 -5.40 -9.79 -7.19
C VAL A 371 -6.79 -10.25 -6.79
N ARG A 372 -7.16 -11.49 -7.11
CA ARG A 372 -8.45 -12.05 -6.71
C ARG A 372 -8.64 -12.08 -5.20
N SER A 373 -7.59 -12.37 -4.43
CA SER A 373 -7.66 -12.35 -2.96
C SER A 373 -7.59 -10.94 -2.38
N TYR A 374 -7.03 -9.99 -3.12
CA TYR A 374 -7.02 -8.57 -2.76
C TYR A 374 -8.37 -7.90 -3.10
N HIS A 375 -9.05 -8.36 -4.13
CA HIS A 375 -10.32 -7.84 -4.61
C HIS A 375 -11.40 -7.95 -3.52
N GLY A 376 -11.98 -6.81 -3.12
CA GLY A 376 -12.98 -6.74 -2.06
C GLY A 376 -12.44 -7.00 -0.64
N ALA A 377 -11.13 -7.08 -0.45
CA ALA A 377 -10.53 -7.35 0.86
C ALA A 377 -10.72 -6.22 1.87
N GLN A 378 -10.90 -4.96 1.40
CA GLN A 378 -11.18 -3.78 2.24
C GLN A 378 -10.15 -3.55 3.36
N ILE A 379 -8.89 -3.86 3.11
CA ILE A 379 -7.78 -3.78 4.07
C ILE A 379 -7.22 -2.35 4.20
N PHE A 380 -8.12 -1.42 4.47
CA PHE A 380 -7.83 0.00 4.67
C PHE A 380 -8.46 0.49 5.97
N GLU A 381 -7.93 1.57 6.54
CA GLU A 381 -8.63 2.37 7.52
C GLU A 381 -8.98 3.73 6.92
N ALA A 382 -10.10 4.31 7.37
CA ALA A 382 -10.53 5.64 7.00
C ALA A 382 -10.13 6.65 8.08
N LEU A 383 -9.57 7.78 7.66
CA LEU A 383 -9.18 8.90 8.52
C LEU A 383 -9.90 10.16 8.07
N GLY A 384 -10.78 10.70 8.91
CA GLY A 384 -11.54 11.91 8.62
C GLY A 384 -12.88 11.70 7.92
N LEU A 385 -13.41 10.46 7.93
CA LEU A 385 -14.75 10.14 7.46
C LEU A 385 -15.63 9.69 8.62
N ASN A 386 -16.87 10.18 8.69
CA ASN A 386 -17.76 9.83 9.79
C ASN A 386 -18.31 8.39 9.68
N THR A 387 -18.66 7.83 10.82
CA THR A 387 -19.12 6.44 10.95
C THR A 387 -20.36 6.13 10.11
N ASN A 388 -21.32 7.06 9.98
CA ASN A 388 -22.53 6.83 9.19
C ASN A 388 -22.21 6.66 7.70
N PHE A 389 -21.29 7.47 7.18
CA PHE A 389 -20.83 7.39 5.80
C PHE A 389 -20.10 6.06 5.55
N ILE A 390 -19.19 5.69 6.45
CA ILE A 390 -18.45 4.43 6.39
C ILE A 390 -19.41 3.23 6.45
N ASN A 391 -20.29 3.17 7.42
CA ASN A 391 -21.24 2.05 7.57
C ASN A 391 -22.17 1.87 6.36
N LYS A 392 -22.47 2.97 5.66
CA LYS A 392 -23.34 2.91 4.47
C LYS A 392 -22.61 2.43 3.22
N PHE A 393 -21.40 2.95 2.96
CA PHE A 393 -20.70 2.80 1.68
C PHE A 393 -19.42 1.95 1.77
N PHE A 394 -18.74 1.94 2.92
CA PHE A 394 -17.46 1.28 3.14
C PHE A 394 -17.54 0.30 4.33
N VAL A 395 -18.51 -0.58 4.26
CA VAL A 395 -18.87 -1.52 5.35
C VAL A 395 -17.63 -2.23 5.89
N ASN A 396 -17.53 -2.33 7.23
CA ASN A 396 -16.41 -2.96 7.97
C ASN A 396 -15.06 -2.22 7.89
N THR A 397 -14.97 -1.06 7.25
CA THR A 397 -13.75 -0.25 7.30
C THR A 397 -13.66 0.45 8.66
N PRO A 398 -12.55 0.29 9.41
CA PRO A 398 -12.37 1.02 10.66
C PRO A 398 -12.20 2.52 10.41
N THR A 399 -12.85 3.34 11.25
CA THR A 399 -12.68 4.80 11.27
C THR A 399 -12.49 5.25 12.71
N ARG A 400 -11.24 5.60 13.05
CA ARG A 400 -10.86 6.05 14.41
C ARG A 400 -10.96 7.56 14.56
N ILE A 401 -10.80 8.28 13.46
CA ILE A 401 -10.91 9.73 13.37
C ILE A 401 -12.09 10.03 12.46
N GLY A 402 -13.17 10.48 13.04
CA GLY A 402 -14.35 10.92 12.33
C GLY A 402 -14.08 12.19 11.52
N GLY A 403 -15.09 12.67 10.80
CA GLY A 403 -14.95 13.86 9.98
C GLY A 403 -16.14 14.05 9.05
N ILE A 404 -15.87 14.29 7.77
CA ILE A 404 -16.89 14.56 6.77
C ILE A 404 -17.76 13.34 6.45
N GLY A 405 -18.97 13.61 6.00
CA GLY A 405 -19.89 12.64 5.44
C GLY A 405 -20.17 12.93 3.99
N LEU A 406 -21.31 12.44 3.48
CA LEU A 406 -21.69 12.59 2.07
C LEU A 406 -21.70 14.05 1.61
N VAL A 407 -22.14 14.99 2.46
CA VAL A 407 -22.16 16.43 2.15
C VAL A 407 -20.76 16.97 1.93
N GLY A 408 -19.81 16.64 2.82
CA GLY A 408 -18.41 17.05 2.68
C GLY A 408 -17.78 16.48 1.41
N VAL A 409 -17.99 15.19 1.14
CA VAL A 409 -17.49 14.54 -0.09
C VAL A 409 -18.08 15.17 -1.35
N ALA A 410 -19.37 15.54 -1.32
CA ALA A 410 -19.99 16.26 -2.43
C ALA A 410 -19.37 17.65 -2.64
N ASN A 411 -19.13 18.38 -1.56
CA ASN A 411 -18.54 19.72 -1.62
C ASN A 411 -17.12 19.68 -2.20
N GLU A 412 -16.30 18.70 -1.82
CA GLU A 412 -14.97 18.54 -2.40
C GLU A 412 -15.00 18.17 -3.88
N ALA A 413 -15.91 17.30 -4.30
CA ALA A 413 -16.09 16.96 -5.70
C ALA A 413 -16.55 18.19 -6.50
N LEU A 414 -17.51 18.95 -5.96
CA LEU A 414 -18.02 20.17 -6.60
C LEU A 414 -16.98 21.29 -6.63
N ALA A 415 -16.12 21.41 -5.63
CA ALA A 415 -15.07 22.42 -5.65
C ALA A 415 -14.08 22.20 -6.81
N ARG A 416 -13.70 20.94 -7.10
CA ARG A 416 -12.89 20.60 -8.27
C ARG A 416 -13.65 20.82 -9.58
N TYR A 417 -14.90 20.39 -9.62
CA TYR A 417 -15.78 20.59 -10.77
C TYR A 417 -15.99 22.08 -11.10
N ASP A 418 -16.28 22.91 -10.10
CA ASP A 418 -16.51 24.34 -10.27
C ASP A 418 -15.24 25.06 -10.77
N ARG A 419 -14.07 24.62 -10.34
CA ARG A 419 -12.79 25.10 -10.88
C ARG A 419 -12.67 24.82 -12.38
N ALA A 420 -13.06 23.63 -12.83
CA ALA A 420 -12.96 23.24 -14.23
C ALA A 420 -13.95 23.98 -15.15
N PHE A 421 -15.18 24.21 -14.67
CA PHE A 421 -16.28 24.69 -15.52
C PHE A 421 -16.77 26.11 -15.20
N LYS A 422 -16.41 26.68 -14.04
CA LYS A 422 -16.86 28.00 -13.60
C LYS A 422 -15.74 29.00 -13.34
N SER A 423 -14.47 28.60 -13.50
CA SER A 423 -13.33 29.51 -13.40
C SER A 423 -12.61 29.69 -14.73
N ASP A 424 -11.87 30.78 -14.86
CA ASP A 424 -11.03 31.09 -16.03
C ASP A 424 -9.56 30.64 -15.83
N GLU A 425 -9.30 29.70 -14.90
CA GLU A 425 -7.94 29.22 -14.65
C GLU A 425 -7.40 28.49 -15.87
N SER A 426 -6.17 28.86 -16.26
CA SER A 426 -5.48 28.31 -17.44
C SER A 426 -4.32 27.37 -17.10
N VAL A 427 -4.10 27.08 -15.82
CA VAL A 427 -3.06 26.19 -15.30
C VAL A 427 -3.62 25.25 -14.23
N LEU A 428 -3.09 24.04 -14.17
CA LEU A 428 -3.43 23.11 -13.10
C LEU A 428 -2.88 23.61 -11.77
N GLU A 429 -3.50 23.22 -10.67
CA GLU A 429 -2.98 23.47 -9.33
C GLU A 429 -1.53 22.98 -9.20
N PRO A 430 -0.70 23.65 -8.38
CA PRO A 430 0.69 23.23 -8.21
C PRO A 430 0.84 21.84 -7.55
N GLY A 431 -0.09 21.42 -6.72
CA GLY A 431 0.00 20.22 -5.90
C GLY A 431 0.69 20.50 -4.56
N GLY A 432 1.88 19.95 -4.36
CA GLY A 432 2.66 20.18 -3.14
C GLY A 432 2.47 19.09 -2.09
N TRP A 433 1.98 17.92 -2.48
CA TRP A 433 1.89 16.78 -1.57
C TRP A 433 3.24 16.15 -1.24
N TYR A 434 4.14 16.09 -2.22
CA TYR A 434 5.48 15.48 -2.08
C TYR A 434 6.57 16.48 -1.67
N GLY A 435 6.26 17.75 -1.58
CA GLY A 435 7.16 18.79 -1.11
C GLY A 435 6.55 20.16 -1.21
N PRO A 436 6.94 21.11 -0.32
CA PRO A 436 6.34 22.43 -0.28
C PRO A 436 6.55 23.17 -1.62
N VAL A 437 5.46 23.69 -2.16
CA VAL A 437 5.45 24.58 -3.33
C VAL A 437 4.57 25.78 -3.04
N LYS A 438 4.86 26.90 -3.69
CA LYS A 438 4.05 28.12 -3.54
C LYS A 438 2.60 27.83 -3.97
N ASP A 439 1.63 28.26 -3.17
CA ASP A 439 0.19 28.08 -3.37
C ASP A 439 -0.27 26.60 -3.40
N GLY A 440 0.62 25.67 -3.02
CA GLY A 440 0.34 24.24 -2.90
C GLY A 440 -0.20 23.84 -1.53
N GLU A 441 -0.06 22.54 -1.23
CA GLU A 441 -0.43 21.98 0.06
C GLU A 441 0.49 22.51 1.16
N GLU A 442 -0.04 22.71 2.37
CA GLU A 442 0.76 23.15 3.51
C GLU A 442 1.65 22.03 4.05
N HIS A 443 2.83 22.42 4.56
CA HIS A 443 3.77 21.50 5.20
C HIS A 443 4.16 21.99 6.58
N LEU A 444 4.37 21.07 7.50
CA LEU A 444 4.90 21.41 8.84
C LEU A 444 6.32 21.98 8.72
N PHE A 445 7.15 21.35 7.86
CA PHE A 445 8.50 21.80 7.53
C PHE A 445 8.50 22.58 6.22
N ASN A 446 8.08 23.83 6.27
CA ASN A 446 8.08 24.75 5.14
C ASN A 446 9.29 25.70 5.22
N PRO A 447 9.60 26.48 4.18
CA PRO A 447 10.74 27.39 4.18
C PRO A 447 10.82 28.29 5.42
N LYS A 448 9.69 28.86 5.86
CA LYS A 448 9.64 29.75 7.04
C LYS A 448 10.02 29.03 8.34
N THR A 449 9.45 27.84 8.58
CA THR A 449 9.75 27.07 9.80
C THR A 449 11.17 26.55 9.80
N ILE A 450 11.70 26.16 8.64
CA ILE A 450 13.10 25.74 8.49
C ILE A 450 14.05 26.90 8.77
N ASP A 451 13.82 28.07 8.17
CA ASP A 451 14.66 29.26 8.38
C ASP A 451 14.69 29.69 9.85
N LEU A 452 13.53 29.77 10.51
CA LEU A 452 13.43 30.09 11.94
C LEU A 452 14.23 29.10 12.79
N LEU A 453 14.14 27.79 12.49
CA LEU A 453 14.90 26.77 13.22
C LEU A 453 16.40 26.93 12.99
N GLN A 454 16.83 27.05 11.73
CA GLN A 454 18.25 27.14 11.36
C GLN A 454 18.88 28.44 11.93
N GLU A 455 18.24 29.59 11.78
CA GLU A 455 18.73 30.85 12.35
C GLU A 455 18.86 30.78 13.87
N SER A 456 17.86 30.19 14.55
CA SER A 456 17.90 30.04 16.00
C SER A 456 19.09 29.22 16.48
N LEU A 457 19.38 28.13 15.75
CA LEU A 457 20.49 27.23 16.09
C LEU A 457 21.87 27.80 15.75
N ILE A 458 22.02 28.41 14.56
CA ILE A 458 23.29 29.00 14.12
C ILE A 458 23.70 30.17 15.04
N ASN A 459 22.73 30.99 15.41
CA ASN A 459 23.00 32.21 16.19
C ASN A 459 22.86 32.02 17.73
N GLY A 460 22.40 30.82 18.17
CA GLY A 460 22.05 30.59 19.57
C GLY A 460 20.90 31.49 20.06
N ASP A 461 19.99 31.87 19.15
CA ASP A 461 18.90 32.82 19.43
C ASP A 461 17.66 32.10 19.94
N TYR A 462 17.48 32.14 21.26
CA TYR A 462 16.31 31.50 21.91
C TYR A 462 14.98 32.19 21.56
N ALA A 463 14.98 33.49 21.26
CA ALA A 463 13.75 34.19 20.86
C ALA A 463 13.26 33.67 19.50
N LYS A 464 14.16 33.52 18.56
CA LYS A 464 13.87 32.86 17.27
C LYS A 464 13.37 31.44 17.44
N TYR A 465 13.95 30.65 18.36
CA TYR A 465 13.45 29.31 18.67
C TYR A 465 12.02 29.35 19.22
N LYS A 466 11.66 30.35 20.01
CA LYS A 466 10.27 30.53 20.49
C LYS A 466 9.32 30.88 19.33
N GLU A 467 9.75 31.69 18.36
CA GLU A 467 8.98 31.96 17.15
C GLU A 467 8.75 30.68 16.34
N TYR A 468 9.80 29.89 16.12
CA TYR A 468 9.69 28.56 15.51
C TYR A 468 8.70 27.66 16.26
N SER A 469 8.85 27.53 17.56
CA SER A 469 8.00 26.72 18.42
C SER A 469 6.52 27.11 18.36
N LYS A 470 6.26 28.44 18.29
CA LYS A 470 4.92 29.00 18.12
C LYS A 470 4.36 28.66 16.74
N ALA A 471 5.15 28.83 15.68
CA ALA A 471 4.73 28.52 14.32
C ALA A 471 4.32 27.03 14.18
N ILE A 472 5.16 26.11 14.67
CA ILE A 472 4.88 24.66 14.63
C ILE A 472 3.62 24.28 15.42
N ARG A 473 3.34 24.96 16.53
CA ARG A 473 2.20 24.59 17.39
C ARG A 473 0.89 25.25 17.00
N ASN A 474 0.94 26.52 16.59
CA ASN A 474 -0.25 27.35 16.53
C ASN A 474 -0.57 27.87 15.12
N ASP A 475 0.45 28.02 14.25
CA ASP A 475 0.24 28.66 12.94
C ASP A 475 -0.06 27.62 11.84
N TYR A 476 0.40 26.38 12.01
CA TYR A 476 0.25 25.31 11.02
C TYR A 476 -0.50 24.09 11.61
N HIS A 477 -1.75 23.93 11.22
CA HIS A 477 -2.62 22.84 11.71
C HIS A 477 -2.55 21.59 10.82
N VAL A 478 -1.36 21.22 10.37
CA VAL A 478 -1.14 20.09 9.45
C VAL A 478 -1.09 18.72 10.13
N THR A 479 -1.03 18.69 11.47
CA THR A 479 -1.01 17.44 12.24
C THR A 479 -2.09 17.45 13.32
N LEU A 480 -2.58 16.27 13.72
CA LEU A 480 -3.51 16.13 14.85
C LEU A 480 -2.92 16.68 16.15
N ARG A 481 -1.59 16.58 16.31
CA ARG A 481 -0.90 17.11 17.49
C ARG A 481 -1.05 18.61 17.64
N SER A 482 -1.05 19.36 16.54
CA SER A 482 -1.22 20.83 16.57
C SER A 482 -2.61 21.29 17.00
N LEU A 483 -3.58 20.37 17.01
CA LEU A 483 -4.94 20.60 17.50
C LEU A 483 -5.12 20.24 18.97
N MET A 484 -4.09 19.70 19.64
CA MET A 484 -4.15 19.28 21.03
C MET A 484 -3.57 20.35 21.94
N GLU A 485 -4.20 20.54 23.10
CA GLU A 485 -3.71 21.40 24.18
C GLU A 485 -3.50 20.56 25.45
N LEU A 486 -2.58 21.02 26.30
CA LEU A 486 -2.42 20.41 27.61
C LEU A 486 -3.56 20.86 28.52
N ASN A 487 -4.20 19.91 29.18
CA ASN A 487 -5.24 20.20 30.16
C ASN A 487 -4.58 20.53 31.52
N TYR A 488 -4.38 21.82 31.75
CA TYR A 488 -3.82 22.27 33.00
C TYR A 488 -4.88 22.25 34.13
N PRO A 489 -4.50 21.87 35.38
CA PRO A 489 -5.43 21.85 36.49
C PRO A 489 -5.94 23.27 36.83
N VAL A 490 -7.23 23.33 37.15
CA VAL A 490 -7.84 24.59 37.63
C VAL A 490 -7.26 24.93 38.99
N GLY A 491 -6.69 26.13 39.15
CA GLY A 491 -6.08 26.56 40.40
C GLY A 491 -4.56 26.64 40.42
N GLY A 492 -3.93 26.30 39.26
CA GLY A 492 -2.48 26.42 39.07
C GLY A 492 -1.73 25.11 39.25
N GLY A 493 -0.41 25.18 39.11
CA GLY A 493 0.51 24.07 39.28
C GLY A 493 1.00 23.88 40.72
N ILE A 494 1.96 22.99 40.88
CA ILE A 494 2.71 22.82 42.11
C ILE A 494 3.83 23.89 42.19
N PRO A 495 4.38 24.15 43.39
CA PRO A 495 5.55 25.03 43.55
C PRO A 495 6.71 24.56 42.68
N ILE A 496 7.48 25.50 42.12
CA ILE A 496 8.58 25.17 41.18
C ILE A 496 9.64 24.28 41.84
N GLU A 497 9.80 24.34 43.14
CA GLU A 497 10.74 23.55 43.93
C GLU A 497 10.32 22.07 44.02
N GLU A 498 9.04 21.77 43.77
CA GLU A 498 8.50 20.42 43.72
C GLU A 498 8.51 19.84 42.31
N VAL A 499 8.81 20.66 41.29
CA VAL A 499 8.92 20.22 39.91
C VAL A 499 10.29 19.57 39.69
N GLU A 500 10.29 18.41 39.02
CA GLU A 500 11.53 17.73 38.66
C GLU A 500 12.43 18.65 37.81
N PRO A 501 13.74 18.78 38.12
CA PRO A 501 14.66 19.60 37.36
C PRO A 501 14.84 19.11 35.92
N GLU A 502 15.06 20.06 35.00
CA GLU A 502 15.21 19.72 33.57
C GLU A 502 16.38 18.78 33.32
N GLU A 503 17.48 18.88 34.04
CA GLU A 503 18.63 17.99 33.93
C GLU A 503 18.29 16.55 34.31
N SER A 504 17.30 16.34 35.15
CA SER A 504 16.79 15.01 35.49
C SER A 504 15.85 14.47 34.40
N ILE A 505 15.01 15.36 33.85
CA ILE A 505 14.06 15.00 32.79
C ILE A 505 14.78 14.61 31.52
N VAL A 506 15.79 15.38 31.07
CA VAL A 506 16.50 15.10 29.80
C VAL A 506 17.24 13.78 29.80
N LYS A 507 17.66 13.25 30.97
CA LYS A 507 18.31 11.94 31.08
C LYS A 507 17.42 10.76 30.63
N ARG A 508 16.11 10.95 30.60
CA ARG A 508 15.16 9.93 30.12
C ARG A 508 14.93 9.94 28.62
N PHE A 509 15.42 10.96 27.92
CA PHE A 509 15.29 11.03 26.47
C PHE A 509 16.41 10.25 25.79
N LYS A 510 16.09 9.60 24.69
CA LYS A 510 17.03 8.87 23.84
C LYS A 510 16.88 9.34 22.40
N ALA A 511 18.00 9.50 21.69
CA ALA A 511 17.95 9.70 20.26
C ALA A 511 17.46 8.43 19.57
N GLY A 512 16.66 8.56 18.50
CA GLY A 512 16.24 7.43 17.69
C GLY A 512 17.44 6.68 17.10
N ALA A 513 17.29 5.37 16.90
CA ALA A 513 18.29 4.54 16.26
C ALA A 513 18.42 4.89 14.77
N MET A 514 19.49 5.57 14.39
CA MET A 514 19.83 5.92 13.02
C MET A 514 21.18 5.32 12.68
N SER A 515 21.21 4.45 11.68
CA SER A 515 22.44 3.72 11.33
C SER A 515 23.46 4.63 10.63
N TYR A 516 24.73 4.36 10.88
CA TYR A 516 25.83 4.96 10.15
C TYR A 516 25.79 4.50 8.67
N GLY A 517 25.54 5.44 7.77
CA GLY A 517 25.24 5.20 6.36
C GLY A 517 23.81 5.53 5.95
N ALA A 518 22.85 5.55 6.91
CA ALA A 518 21.55 6.19 6.71
C ALA A 518 21.64 7.71 6.88
N ILE A 519 22.51 8.16 7.81
CA ILE A 519 22.90 9.55 8.00
C ILE A 519 24.41 9.71 7.81
N SER A 520 24.89 10.93 7.63
CA SER A 520 26.33 11.20 7.48
C SER A 520 27.12 10.94 8.77
N LYS A 521 28.43 10.78 8.63
CA LYS A 521 29.34 10.63 9.75
C LYS A 521 29.20 11.79 10.74
N GLU A 522 29.22 13.01 10.24
CA GLU A 522 29.15 14.23 11.02
C GLU A 522 27.84 14.33 11.81
N ALA A 523 26.71 14.00 11.19
CA ALA A 523 25.41 13.99 11.86
C ALA A 523 25.36 12.93 12.98
N HIS A 524 25.86 11.73 12.70
CA HIS A 524 25.88 10.62 13.66
C HIS A 524 26.77 10.93 14.88
N GLU A 525 27.95 11.52 14.66
CA GLU A 525 28.87 11.95 15.71
C GLU A 525 28.33 13.14 16.52
N THR A 526 27.72 14.12 15.83
CA THR A 526 27.13 15.29 16.47
C THR A 526 25.98 14.92 17.40
N ILE A 527 25.11 13.99 16.98
CA ILE A 527 24.02 13.49 17.83
C ILE A 527 24.59 12.83 19.08
N ALA A 528 25.63 11.99 18.95
CA ALA A 528 26.25 11.34 20.11
C ALA A 528 26.86 12.36 21.08
N ILE A 529 27.60 13.35 20.57
CA ILE A 529 28.18 14.43 21.40
C ILE A 529 27.08 15.21 22.12
N ALA A 530 26.02 15.61 21.42
CA ALA A 530 24.93 16.38 21.99
C ALA A 530 24.23 15.62 23.12
N MET A 531 23.90 14.35 22.89
CA MET A 531 23.21 13.52 23.88
C MET A 531 24.11 13.24 25.09
N ASN A 532 25.42 12.96 24.88
CA ASN A 532 26.37 12.78 25.97
C ASN A 532 26.54 14.05 26.83
N ARG A 533 26.58 15.25 26.19
CA ARG A 533 26.63 16.55 26.94
C ARG A 533 25.39 16.76 27.78
N LEU A 534 24.23 16.34 27.32
CA LEU A 534 22.95 16.44 28.04
C LEU A 534 22.81 15.39 29.14
N GLY A 535 23.72 14.41 29.22
CA GLY A 535 23.56 13.24 30.09
C GLY A 535 22.46 12.29 29.66
N SER A 536 22.01 12.43 28.42
CA SER A 536 21.07 11.54 27.72
C SER A 536 21.82 10.47 26.93
N THR A 537 21.10 9.64 26.19
CA THR A 537 21.72 8.56 25.42
C THR A 537 21.42 8.66 23.91
N SER A 538 22.44 8.44 23.09
CA SER A 538 22.28 8.19 21.66
C SER A 538 22.35 6.71 21.35
N ASN A 539 21.71 6.32 20.23
CA ASN A 539 21.69 4.96 19.72
C ASN A 539 22.49 4.88 18.42
N SER A 540 23.41 3.93 18.34
CA SER A 540 24.25 3.75 17.16
C SER A 540 23.48 3.36 15.89
N GLY A 541 22.26 2.84 16.02
CA GLY A 541 21.60 2.11 14.95
C GLY A 541 22.39 0.86 14.54
N GLU A 542 21.88 0.12 13.55
CA GLU A 542 22.62 -0.99 12.95
C GLU A 542 23.74 -0.46 12.05
N GLY A 543 24.91 -1.10 12.09
CA GLY A 543 26.02 -0.75 11.20
C GLY A 543 27.34 -0.41 11.89
N GLY A 544 27.37 -0.48 13.20
CA GLY A 544 28.58 -0.26 13.97
C GLY A 544 28.99 1.20 14.11
N GLU A 545 30.17 1.40 14.68
CA GLU A 545 30.79 2.71 14.86
C GLU A 545 32.31 2.62 14.61
N ASP A 546 32.92 3.70 14.13
CA ASP A 546 34.37 3.78 14.02
C ASP A 546 35.00 3.71 15.41
N VAL A 547 36.03 2.87 15.57
CA VAL A 547 36.79 2.67 16.83
C VAL A 547 37.34 3.98 17.40
N ALA A 548 37.65 4.96 16.53
CA ALA A 548 38.12 6.28 16.95
C ALA A 548 37.10 7.02 17.84
N ARG A 549 35.83 6.71 17.74
CA ARG A 549 34.75 7.34 18.52
C ARG A 549 34.72 6.91 19.99
N PHE A 550 35.38 5.80 20.31
CA PHE A 550 35.42 5.28 21.68
C PHE A 550 36.43 6.03 22.57
N LYS A 551 37.22 6.92 21.98
CA LYS A 551 38.14 7.79 22.70
C LYS A 551 37.57 9.18 22.79
N PRO A 552 37.60 9.83 23.98
CA PRO A 552 37.20 11.22 24.12
C PRO A 552 38.03 12.14 23.21
N LEU A 553 37.37 13.20 22.73
CA LEU A 553 38.02 14.29 22.00
C LEU A 553 38.91 15.10 22.94
N PRO A 554 39.88 15.91 22.42
CA PRO A 554 40.75 16.75 23.24
C PRO A 554 40.03 17.75 24.17
N ASN A 555 38.80 18.14 23.78
CA ASN A 555 37.94 19.03 24.59
C ASN A 555 37.09 18.28 25.64
N GLY A 556 37.27 16.96 25.77
CA GLY A 556 36.52 16.11 26.69
C GLY A 556 35.21 15.54 26.17
N ASP A 557 34.77 15.91 24.97
CA ASP A 557 33.53 15.36 24.36
C ASP A 557 33.68 13.88 24.00
N SER A 558 32.58 13.15 24.13
CA SER A 558 32.49 11.75 23.71
C SER A 558 31.61 11.63 22.48
N MET A 559 32.14 10.97 21.45
CA MET A 559 31.41 10.59 20.23
C MET A 559 30.78 9.20 20.33
N ASN A 560 30.95 8.49 21.45
CA ASN A 560 30.45 7.14 21.65
C ASN A 560 28.92 7.15 21.82
N SER A 561 28.21 6.36 21.04
CA SER A 561 26.80 6.11 21.31
C SER A 561 26.66 5.09 22.42
N GLU A 562 26.02 5.47 23.53
CA GLU A 562 25.93 4.62 24.73
C GLU A 562 25.02 3.40 24.52
N VAL A 563 23.99 3.52 23.66
CA VAL A 563 23.14 2.40 23.25
C VAL A 563 23.65 1.88 21.92
N LYS A 564 23.99 0.61 21.89
CA LYS A 564 24.50 -0.06 20.69
C LYS A 564 23.52 -1.10 20.19
N GLN A 565 23.11 -0.92 18.93
CA GLN A 565 22.14 -1.80 18.30
C GLN A 565 22.84 -3.00 17.63
N ILE A 566 22.24 -4.18 17.78
CA ILE A 566 22.65 -5.43 17.16
C ILE A 566 21.49 -5.92 16.32
N ALA A 567 21.67 -5.92 15.00
CA ALA A 567 20.74 -6.56 14.06
C ALA A 567 21.26 -7.95 13.67
N SER A 568 20.41 -8.77 13.10
CA SER A 568 20.78 -10.13 12.66
C SER A 568 21.89 -10.14 11.60
N GLY A 569 21.95 -9.12 10.73
CA GLY A 569 23.07 -8.94 9.81
C GLY A 569 24.41 -8.65 10.48
N ARG A 570 24.40 -8.23 11.74
CA ARG A 570 25.57 -7.97 12.60
C ARG A 570 26.62 -7.06 11.96
N PHE A 571 26.22 -6.18 11.07
CA PHE A 571 27.12 -5.24 10.42
C PHE A 571 27.84 -4.35 11.44
N GLY A 572 29.16 -4.40 11.46
CA GLY A 572 29.99 -3.60 12.35
C GLY A 572 29.97 -4.02 13.82
N VAL A 573 29.35 -5.14 14.18
CA VAL A 573 29.36 -5.71 15.54
C VAL A 573 30.66 -6.41 15.79
N THR A 574 31.46 -5.88 16.73
CA THR A 574 32.74 -6.46 17.19
C THR A 574 32.77 -6.49 18.72
N ALA A 575 33.67 -7.25 19.30
CA ALA A 575 33.88 -7.24 20.75
C ALA A 575 34.17 -5.82 21.26
N ASN A 576 34.99 -5.05 20.52
CA ASN A 576 35.29 -3.68 20.87
C ASN A 576 34.05 -2.75 20.84
N TYR A 577 33.18 -2.96 19.88
CA TYR A 577 31.89 -2.23 19.82
C TYR A 577 31.01 -2.56 21.03
N LEU A 578 30.90 -3.83 21.38
CA LEU A 578 30.04 -4.29 22.47
C LEU A 578 30.50 -3.81 23.85
N ILE A 579 31.81 -3.84 24.14
CA ILE A 579 32.34 -3.43 25.47
C ILE A 579 32.21 -1.92 25.73
N HIS A 580 32.01 -1.10 24.69
CA HIS A 580 31.79 0.34 24.83
C HIS A 580 30.32 0.70 24.91
N ALA A 581 29.41 -0.26 25.00
CA ALA A 581 27.99 -0.04 25.20
C ALA A 581 27.66 0.07 26.69
N LYS A 582 26.78 1.00 27.07
CA LYS A 582 26.06 0.97 28.35
C LYS A 582 24.81 0.12 28.26
N GLU A 583 24.18 0.09 27.07
CA GLU A 583 22.98 -0.68 26.80
C GLU A 583 23.13 -1.36 25.43
N LEU A 584 22.79 -2.63 25.35
CA LEU A 584 22.69 -3.37 24.08
C LEU A 584 21.22 -3.46 23.66
N GLN A 585 20.95 -3.05 22.43
CA GLN A 585 19.60 -3.11 21.86
C GLN A 585 19.56 -4.14 20.74
N ILE A 586 18.78 -5.19 20.93
CA ILE A 586 18.57 -6.20 19.90
C ILE A 586 17.49 -5.69 18.94
N LYS A 587 17.79 -5.69 17.64
CA LYS A 587 16.85 -5.32 16.59
C LYS A 587 16.16 -6.56 16.04
N CYS A 588 14.86 -6.66 16.27
CA CYS A 588 14.02 -7.68 15.63
C CYS A 588 13.82 -7.40 14.14
N ALA A 589 13.24 -8.35 13.42
CA ALA A 589 12.87 -8.20 12.02
C ALA A 589 12.00 -6.96 11.78
N GLN A 590 12.21 -6.30 10.65
CA GLN A 590 11.37 -5.16 10.24
C GLN A 590 10.05 -5.65 9.66
N GLY A 591 8.92 -5.18 10.21
CA GLY A 591 7.59 -5.61 9.79
C GLY A 591 7.24 -5.26 8.34
N ALA A 592 7.77 -4.14 7.80
CA ALA A 592 7.45 -3.69 6.45
C ALA A 592 8.22 -4.42 5.33
N LYS A 593 9.32 -5.09 5.65
CA LYS A 593 10.21 -5.77 4.69
C LYS A 593 10.75 -7.09 5.23
N PRO A 594 9.92 -8.03 5.70
CA PRO A 594 10.41 -9.35 6.04
C PRO A 594 10.98 -9.98 4.77
N GLY A 595 12.10 -10.65 4.90
CA GLY A 595 12.77 -11.26 3.78
C GLY A 595 13.75 -10.38 3.01
N GLU A 596 13.73 -9.07 3.18
CA GLU A 596 14.73 -8.17 2.58
C GLU A 596 15.92 -7.91 3.53
N GLY A 597 15.68 -7.96 4.84
CA GLY A 597 16.70 -7.67 5.84
C GLY A 597 17.23 -6.23 5.79
N GLY A 598 18.35 -5.98 6.44
CA GLY A 598 19.06 -4.71 6.33
C GLY A 598 19.71 -4.59 4.95
N GLN A 599 19.40 -3.52 4.21
CA GLN A 599 19.99 -3.24 2.90
C GLN A 599 20.62 -1.85 2.90
N LEU A 600 21.86 -1.76 2.41
CA LEU A 600 22.51 -0.50 2.10
C LEU A 600 23.06 -0.57 0.67
N PRO A 601 22.50 0.23 -0.28
CA PRO A 601 22.97 0.24 -1.66
C PRO A 601 24.47 0.59 -1.77
N GLY A 602 25.20 -0.04 -2.67
CA GLY A 602 26.64 0.15 -2.83
C GLY A 602 27.07 1.60 -2.95
N LYS A 603 26.27 2.44 -3.62
CA LYS A 603 26.51 3.89 -3.73
C LYS A 603 26.52 4.66 -2.40
N LYS A 604 25.96 4.08 -1.32
CA LYS A 604 25.98 4.64 0.05
C LYS A 604 27.05 4.01 0.93
N VAL A 605 27.76 2.99 0.43
CA VAL A 605 28.87 2.36 1.16
C VAL A 605 30.17 3.10 0.83
N TYR A 606 30.31 4.28 1.43
CA TYR A 606 31.56 5.05 1.35
C TYR A 606 32.70 4.34 2.10
N PRO A 607 33.97 4.75 1.91
CA PRO A 607 35.12 4.14 2.61
C PRO A 607 34.96 4.08 4.12
N GLU A 608 34.46 5.14 4.74
CA GLU A 608 34.22 5.23 6.19
C GLU A 608 33.09 4.27 6.62
N THR A 609 32.02 4.19 5.84
CA THR A 609 30.92 3.25 6.09
C THR A 609 31.38 1.81 5.95
N GLY A 610 32.15 1.51 4.90
CA GLY A 610 32.77 0.20 4.69
C GLY A 610 33.67 -0.20 5.86
N LYS A 611 34.49 0.73 6.35
CA LYS A 611 35.35 0.52 7.53
C LYS A 611 34.54 0.20 8.79
N ALA A 612 33.50 1.00 9.10
CA ALA A 612 32.69 0.81 10.29
C ALA A 612 31.87 -0.49 10.24
N ARG A 613 31.43 -0.91 9.06
CA ARG A 613 30.66 -2.14 8.84
C ARG A 613 31.51 -3.38 8.55
N HIS A 614 32.83 -3.24 8.52
CA HIS A 614 33.78 -4.29 8.13
C HIS A 614 33.46 -4.91 6.77
N SER A 615 33.20 -4.07 5.78
CA SER A 615 32.77 -4.45 4.43
C SER A 615 33.53 -3.68 3.35
N THR A 616 33.38 -4.09 2.09
CA THR A 616 34.03 -3.45 0.96
C THR A 616 33.28 -2.20 0.51
N PRO A 617 33.91 -1.02 0.41
CA PRO A 617 33.28 0.17 -0.13
C PRO A 617 32.75 -0.04 -1.54
N GLY A 618 31.60 0.57 -1.85
CA GLY A 618 30.96 0.49 -3.17
C GLY A 618 30.18 -0.81 -3.43
N VAL A 619 30.26 -1.78 -2.55
CA VAL A 619 29.51 -3.04 -2.64
C VAL A 619 28.25 -2.95 -1.80
N GLU A 620 27.13 -3.38 -2.36
CA GLU A 620 25.84 -3.44 -1.65
C GLU A 620 25.93 -4.39 -0.45
N LEU A 621 25.33 -3.98 0.66
CA LEU A 621 25.23 -4.77 1.87
C LEU A 621 23.79 -5.25 2.05
N VAL A 622 23.61 -6.56 2.13
CA VAL A 622 22.32 -7.21 2.37
C VAL A 622 22.49 -8.24 3.48
N SER A 623 21.54 -8.30 4.39
CA SER A 623 21.52 -9.37 5.41
C SER A 623 21.39 -10.74 4.76
N PRO A 624 22.17 -11.76 5.18
CA PRO A 624 22.05 -13.11 4.63
C PRO A 624 20.71 -13.76 5.00
N PRO A 625 20.20 -14.72 4.20
CA PRO A 625 19.05 -15.54 4.58
C PRO A 625 19.39 -16.53 5.73
N PRO A 626 18.50 -16.77 6.71
CA PRO A 626 17.29 -15.97 6.96
C PRO A 626 17.69 -14.51 7.22
N HIS A 627 16.95 -13.56 6.66
CA HIS A 627 17.34 -12.13 6.67
C HIS A 627 17.39 -11.53 8.07
N HIS A 628 16.73 -12.17 9.04
CA HIS A 628 16.81 -11.86 10.46
C HIS A 628 16.81 -13.17 11.27
N ASP A 629 17.48 -13.16 12.41
CA ASP A 629 17.47 -14.28 13.35
C ASP A 629 16.29 -14.20 14.32
N ILE A 630 15.80 -12.99 14.58
CA ILE A 630 14.78 -12.70 15.60
C ILE A 630 13.55 -12.09 14.94
N TYR A 631 12.48 -12.87 14.87
CA TYR A 631 11.20 -12.46 14.29
C TYR A 631 10.07 -12.32 15.33
N SER A 632 10.21 -12.96 16.49
CA SER A 632 9.20 -13.00 17.54
C SER A 632 9.81 -12.75 18.92
N ILE A 633 8.96 -12.64 19.94
CA ILE A 633 9.39 -12.56 21.35
C ILE A 633 10.01 -13.88 21.79
N GLU A 634 9.51 -14.99 21.29
CA GLU A 634 10.04 -16.33 21.55
C GLU A 634 11.49 -16.47 21.01
N ASP A 635 11.73 -16.04 19.77
CA ASP A 635 13.10 -16.03 19.20
C ASP A 635 14.05 -15.14 20.03
N LEU A 636 13.53 -14.05 20.61
CA LEU A 636 14.31 -13.19 21.49
C LEU A 636 14.63 -13.87 22.82
N ALA A 637 13.74 -14.71 23.31
CA ALA A 637 13.93 -15.45 24.57
C ALA A 637 14.96 -16.58 24.42
N GLU A 638 15.02 -17.23 23.26
CA GLU A 638 16.05 -18.23 22.92
C GLU A 638 17.45 -17.62 22.81
#